data_789d733509551b19a5f423b4a0e26dc0
#
_entry.id   789d733509551b19a5f423b4a0e26dc0
#
_cell.length_a   1.000
_cell.length_b   1.000
_cell.length_c   1.000
_cell.angle_alpha   90.00
_cell.angle_beta   90.00
_cell.angle_gamma   90.00
#
_symmetry.space_group_name_H-M   'P 1'
#
loop_
_entity.id
_entity.type
_entity.pdbx_description
1 polymer ?
#
loop_
_entity_poly.entity_id
_entity_poly.type
_entity_poly.pdbx_seq_one_letter_code
_entity_poly.pdbx_strand_id
1 'polypeptide(L)'
;MQISNNKSSLWAMRLGAILVLLYIALGVFWRTMSVWDILLGLLGVASLVYVGYVLWYFLTQHVQRDILLVHKSYWWHTLLFVLAIPLAISAILLIGYGSHSPLYVQEMPIDNVDATIDVTPIDSPKAPSMLWTVYFQFIDAGNQQMADNRWLAALVSIIGLFLFNGLLVSTIVSWMDQRKEQWQNGAIRYALSQLPKHQFAVVIGTNEIAASVIHNLLKNKDRSPMPNDFCKHENRMVILQTTTNPASVRDELAAHLSPEELERVIIYNARRDVADEIQLLHLEYATEIYLLGENTTIDGTESYHDSMNMRCLNLIASYLKLIRENDEEHYTRKVCRVLYDYQTTCSVFQFSDLSEDIRNTLVFIPFNRNETWARKVLVDCKATDHGRTIEYMPLDGYDGIKYEDDTRVHLVIVGMSKMGIALGIQAMHQVHYPNYIRDKRLKTRITFIDTCADKEMAFFKGRFPALFQLVRQRFFDLHTSKKNELIADSNWIDPMEQDDCPWLHLSENKSNFIDVELEFLKGELESDGVREYLRQVANSEQPTKLTIAICLTRTHQAVAASLYMPLEVYNSPHLQQIWVYQREAADIINNLSDEIVQNTSIRYQKLRPFGMLYGDYMDDRRRYLKAMLTNMAYDTMVGNGGVKTPWPIDMMDNNDTSRMQAAKGWYRIELNKKMSNQYFVDYIYSKLRSVMCFTPEEAVCGFQNPIYDNPHWLQQTANAMHKYAHVLAQCEHNRWNMEKLLVGFSPIDEYCDRQLQQMVKDGVSVKAFKNELKSSPINVHPNICDFEHLDKIDPGAKDYDAMLNDAIPYILTLVDGYHTHAHYSYVGERIQQIVNTPHR
;
A
#
# COMPACT_ATOMS: atom_id res chain seq x y z
N MET A 1 -5.26 41.32 3.76
CA MET A 1 -4.50 42.48 4.30
C MET A 1 -5.22 43.06 5.52
N GLN A 2 -5.27 42.36 6.69
CA GLN A 2 -5.82 42.89 7.96
C GLN A 2 -5.52 41.94 9.16
N ILE A 3 -4.48 41.11 9.04
CA ILE A 3 -4.06 40.19 10.12
C ILE A 3 -3.00 40.82 11.06
N SER A 4 -2.49 42.02 10.76
CA SER A 4 -1.41 42.63 11.54
C SER A 4 -1.83 43.35 12.81
N ASN A 5 -3.12 43.68 12.98
CA ASN A 5 -3.56 44.43 14.17
C ASN A 5 -3.99 43.54 15.37
N ASN A 6 -4.01 42.21 15.20
CA ASN A 6 -4.43 41.32 16.30
C ASN A 6 -3.27 40.88 17.22
N LYS A 7 -2.01 41.17 16.85
CA LYS A 7 -0.85 40.80 17.70
C LYS A 7 -0.78 41.66 18.98
N SER A 8 -1.13 42.91 18.90
CA SER A 8 -1.08 43.84 20.08
C SER A 8 -2.16 43.51 21.10
N SER A 9 -3.39 43.16 20.67
CA SER A 9 -4.49 42.76 21.58
C SER A 9 -4.22 41.39 22.24
N LEU A 10 -3.64 40.46 21.50
CA LEU A 10 -3.24 39.15 22.02
C LEU A 10 -2.10 39.25 23.03
N TRP A 11 -1.14 40.17 22.80
CA TRP A 11 -0.07 40.48 23.76
C TRP A 11 -0.59 41.18 25.04
N ALA A 12 -1.50 42.10 24.91
CA ALA A 12 -2.15 42.74 26.07
C ALA A 12 -2.94 41.73 26.93
N MET A 13 -3.67 40.79 26.27
CA MET A 13 -4.35 39.70 26.97
C MET A 13 -3.36 38.73 27.66
N ARG A 14 -2.27 38.38 27.04
CA ARG A 14 -1.21 37.52 27.63
C ARG A 14 -0.53 38.21 28.81
N LEU A 15 -0.21 39.47 28.67
CA LEU A 15 0.40 40.26 29.74
C LEU A 15 -0.53 40.41 30.95
N GLY A 16 -1.82 40.70 30.70
CA GLY A 16 -2.84 40.72 31.75
C GLY A 16 -2.97 39.37 32.46
N ALA A 17 -2.92 38.26 31.70
CA ALA A 17 -2.95 36.91 32.25
C ALA A 17 -1.77 36.60 33.18
N ILE A 18 -0.55 36.99 32.76
CA ILE A 18 0.67 36.80 33.57
C ILE A 18 0.58 37.65 34.85
N LEU A 19 0.09 38.88 34.78
CA LEU A 19 -0.10 39.76 35.96
C LEU A 19 -1.11 39.17 36.93
N VAL A 20 -2.23 38.62 36.47
CA VAL A 20 -3.22 37.93 37.30
C VAL A 20 -2.63 36.70 38.01
N LEU A 21 -1.88 35.87 37.31
CA LEU A 21 -1.22 34.68 37.88
C LEU A 21 -0.14 35.07 38.91
N LEU A 22 0.63 36.13 38.64
CA LEU A 22 1.60 36.70 39.58
C LEU A 22 0.91 37.24 40.85
N TYR A 23 -0.21 37.89 40.70
CA TYR A 23 -1.02 38.40 41.81
C TYR A 23 -1.55 37.28 42.70
N ILE A 24 -2.11 36.23 42.12
CA ILE A 24 -2.57 35.04 42.86
C ILE A 24 -1.37 34.41 43.61
N ALA A 25 -0.23 34.21 42.93
CA ALA A 25 0.95 33.63 43.56
C ALA A 25 1.45 34.47 44.74
N LEU A 26 1.51 35.79 44.55
CA LEU A 26 1.90 36.72 45.65
C LEU A 26 0.89 36.75 46.80
N GLY A 27 -0.41 36.73 46.48
CA GLY A 27 -1.48 36.74 47.49
C GLY A 27 -1.58 35.49 48.35
N VAL A 28 -1.18 34.32 47.77
CA VAL A 28 -1.20 33.03 48.48
C VAL A 28 0.04 32.84 49.34
N PHE A 29 1.20 33.35 48.92
CA PHE A 29 2.49 33.07 49.56
C PHE A 29 2.90 34.09 50.65
N TRP A 30 2.36 35.35 50.67
CA TRP A 30 2.82 36.37 51.58
C TRP A 30 1.75 36.97 52.50
N ARG A 31 1.76 36.54 53.72
CA ARG A 31 0.77 36.87 54.75
C ARG A 31 1.10 38.11 55.60
N THR A 32 2.19 38.83 55.38
CA THR A 32 2.63 39.89 56.31
C THR A 32 3.52 40.92 55.62
N MET A 33 2.99 42.02 55.09
CA MET A 33 3.67 43.32 55.03
C MET A 33 2.88 44.41 54.29
N SER A 34 2.90 45.65 54.74
CA SER A 34 2.21 46.81 54.17
C SER A 34 2.65 47.15 52.70
N VAL A 35 3.83 46.81 52.30
CA VAL A 35 4.36 46.97 50.93
C VAL A 35 3.68 46.02 49.94
N TRP A 36 3.29 44.87 50.42
CA TRP A 36 2.59 43.85 49.64
C TRP A 36 1.13 44.19 49.36
N ASP A 37 0.49 44.87 50.30
CA ASP A 37 -0.89 45.39 50.11
C ASP A 37 -0.95 46.45 49.01
N ILE A 38 0.10 47.25 48.87
CA ILE A 38 0.24 48.24 47.78
C ILE A 38 0.41 47.54 46.43
N LEU A 39 1.29 46.56 46.39
CA LEU A 39 1.53 45.71 45.17
C LEU A 39 0.27 44.95 44.79
N LEU A 40 -0.43 44.38 45.76
CA LEU A 40 -1.70 43.69 45.54
C LEU A 40 -2.81 44.65 45.08
N GLY A 41 -2.83 45.90 45.59
CA GLY A 41 -3.73 46.93 45.12
C GLY A 41 -3.46 47.36 43.67
N LEU A 42 -2.16 47.50 43.30
CA LEU A 42 -1.76 47.84 41.91
C LEU A 42 -2.11 46.71 40.93
N LEU A 43 -1.89 45.46 41.34
CA LEU A 43 -2.24 44.29 40.50
C LEU A 43 -3.77 44.12 40.40
N GLY A 44 -4.52 44.46 41.47
CA GLY A 44 -5.98 44.47 41.44
C GLY A 44 -6.53 45.54 40.51
N VAL A 45 -5.93 46.72 40.45
CA VAL A 45 -6.27 47.79 39.50
C VAL A 45 -5.95 47.35 38.07
N ALA A 46 -4.82 46.67 37.84
CA ALA A 46 -4.47 46.13 36.53
C ALA A 46 -5.49 45.05 36.11
N SER A 47 -5.97 44.22 37.04
CA SER A 47 -7.01 43.23 36.80
C SER A 47 -8.37 43.89 36.46
N LEU A 48 -8.71 45.00 37.10
CA LEU A 48 -9.90 45.80 36.79
C LEU A 48 -9.85 46.35 35.36
N VAL A 49 -8.71 46.88 34.95
CA VAL A 49 -8.49 47.40 33.58
C VAL A 49 -8.60 46.24 32.58
N TYR A 50 -8.03 45.10 32.92
CA TYR A 50 -8.11 43.91 32.07
C TYR A 50 -9.55 43.40 31.91
N VAL A 51 -10.29 43.25 33.00
CA VAL A 51 -11.70 42.84 32.97
C VAL A 51 -12.55 43.86 32.19
N GLY A 52 -12.33 45.14 32.41
CA GLY A 52 -13.01 46.23 31.67
C GLY A 52 -12.73 46.19 30.18
N TYR A 53 -11.47 45.94 29.81
CA TYR A 53 -11.08 45.80 28.41
C TYR A 53 -11.71 44.55 27.76
N VAL A 54 -11.72 43.40 28.44
CA VAL A 54 -12.33 42.18 27.93
C VAL A 54 -13.83 42.32 27.74
N LEU A 55 -14.52 42.96 28.73
CA LEU A 55 -15.95 43.24 28.63
C LEU A 55 -16.25 44.23 27.49
N TRP A 56 -15.49 45.31 27.34
CA TRP A 56 -15.61 46.26 26.24
C TRP A 56 -15.41 45.58 24.89
N TYR A 57 -14.38 44.71 24.76
CA TYR A 57 -14.09 43.95 23.56
C TYR A 57 -15.23 42.99 23.21
N PHE A 58 -15.77 42.28 24.19
CA PHE A 58 -16.94 41.40 24.01
C PHE A 58 -18.20 42.12 23.57
N LEU A 59 -18.41 43.32 24.08
CA LEU A 59 -19.60 44.10 23.75
C LEU A 59 -19.55 44.81 22.41
N THR A 60 -18.34 45.17 21.94
CA THR A 60 -18.14 46.00 20.74
C THR A 60 -17.73 45.24 19.49
N GLN A 61 -17.13 44.06 19.61
CA GLN A 61 -16.57 43.32 18.51
C GLN A 61 -17.36 42.04 18.21
N HIS A 62 -18.61 42.17 17.76
CA HIS A 62 -19.51 41.01 17.53
C HIS A 62 -18.97 39.96 16.57
N VAL A 63 -18.33 40.35 15.43
CA VAL A 63 -17.81 39.41 14.43
C VAL A 63 -16.56 38.70 14.94
N GLN A 64 -15.69 39.38 15.68
CA GLN A 64 -14.48 38.78 16.24
C GLN A 64 -14.76 37.90 17.46
N ARG A 65 -15.86 38.14 18.16
CA ARG A 65 -16.34 37.31 19.26
C ARG A 65 -16.63 35.89 18.81
N ASP A 66 -17.29 35.72 17.66
CA ASP A 66 -17.69 34.41 17.16
C ASP A 66 -16.44 33.62 16.68
N ILE A 67 -15.43 34.33 16.16
CA ILE A 67 -14.13 33.72 15.81
C ILE A 67 -13.33 33.32 17.05
N LEU A 68 -13.39 34.16 18.13
CA LEU A 68 -12.71 33.85 19.39
C LEU A 68 -13.35 32.66 20.13
N LEU A 69 -14.66 32.48 20.02
CA LEU A 69 -15.39 31.34 20.60
C LEU A 69 -14.97 30.00 19.95
N VAL A 70 -14.55 30.03 18.70
CA VAL A 70 -14.11 28.85 17.92
C VAL A 70 -12.60 28.62 18.05
N HIS A 71 -11.82 29.60 18.47
CA HIS A 71 -10.36 29.52 18.47
C HIS A 71 -9.79 28.68 19.63
N LYS A 72 -8.74 27.90 19.33
CA LYS A 72 -8.03 26.95 20.22
C LYS A 72 -7.59 27.48 21.60
N SER A 73 -7.52 28.81 21.76
CA SER A 73 -7.02 29.52 22.97
C SER A 73 -8.14 30.06 23.89
N TYR A 74 -9.40 29.88 23.51
CA TYR A 74 -10.53 30.51 24.17
C TYR A 74 -10.71 30.09 25.64
N TRP A 75 -10.59 28.82 25.98
CA TRP A 75 -10.81 28.33 27.33
C TRP A 75 -9.79 28.91 28.33
N TRP A 76 -8.53 29.15 27.94
CA TRP A 76 -7.53 29.82 28.75
C TRP A 76 -7.93 31.28 29.05
N HIS A 77 -8.44 31.98 28.06
CA HIS A 77 -8.91 33.37 28.27
C HIS A 77 -10.14 33.41 29.16
N THR A 78 -11.07 32.46 29.03
CA THR A 78 -12.23 32.36 29.92
C THR A 78 -11.81 32.01 31.36
N LEU A 79 -10.91 31.05 31.52
CA LEU A 79 -10.36 30.72 32.83
C LEU A 79 -9.73 31.95 33.50
N LEU A 80 -8.88 32.67 32.77
CA LEU A 80 -8.21 33.87 33.25
C LEU A 80 -9.20 35.02 33.57
N PHE A 81 -10.24 35.17 32.75
CA PHE A 81 -11.29 36.15 33.00
C PHE A 81 -12.04 35.84 34.28
N VAL A 82 -12.47 34.61 34.49
CA VAL A 82 -13.17 34.15 35.70
C VAL A 82 -12.30 34.34 36.95
N LEU A 83 -11.00 34.05 36.85
CA LEU A 83 -10.05 34.26 37.95
C LEU A 83 -9.72 35.76 38.22
N ALA A 84 -9.81 36.60 37.20
CA ALA A 84 -9.56 38.06 37.33
C ALA A 84 -10.71 38.81 38.02
N ILE A 85 -11.93 38.32 37.92
CA ILE A 85 -13.11 38.97 38.53
C ILE A 85 -13.06 39.05 40.06
N PRO A 86 -12.78 37.96 40.83
CA PRO A 86 -12.63 38.06 42.26
C PRO A 86 -11.47 38.97 42.67
N LEU A 87 -10.39 39.07 41.86
CA LEU A 87 -9.31 40.03 42.06
C LEU A 87 -9.75 41.46 41.89
N ALA A 88 -10.54 41.74 40.86
CA ALA A 88 -11.12 43.03 40.62
C ALA A 88 -12.12 43.45 41.76
N ILE A 89 -12.96 42.51 42.19
CA ILE A 89 -13.88 42.71 43.37
C ILE A 89 -13.05 42.97 44.61
N SER A 90 -11.97 42.20 44.87
CA SER A 90 -11.08 42.42 46.02
C SER A 90 -10.49 43.83 46.03
N ALA A 91 -10.04 44.33 44.87
CA ALA A 91 -9.50 45.66 44.73
C ALA A 91 -10.54 46.76 45.02
N ILE A 92 -11.76 46.59 44.51
CA ILE A 92 -12.88 47.54 44.79
C ILE A 92 -13.17 47.55 46.25
N LEU A 93 -13.30 46.41 46.93
CA LEU A 93 -13.56 46.29 48.34
C LEU A 93 -12.46 46.85 49.23
N LEU A 94 -11.19 46.68 48.84
CA LEU A 94 -10.02 47.25 49.48
C LEU A 94 -10.06 48.81 49.47
N ILE A 95 -10.48 49.40 48.37
CA ILE A 95 -10.64 50.85 48.26
C ILE A 95 -11.79 51.36 49.13
N GLY A 96 -12.89 50.62 49.22
CA GLY A 96 -14.08 51.03 49.95
C GLY A 96 -14.01 50.76 51.48
N TYR A 97 -13.43 49.65 51.91
CA TYR A 97 -13.44 49.13 53.29
C TYR A 97 -12.04 49.00 53.89
N GLY A 98 -10.96 49.34 53.16
CA GLY A 98 -9.60 49.24 53.69
C GLY A 98 -9.21 47.75 53.91
N SER A 99 -8.46 47.49 54.98
CA SER A 99 -8.01 46.15 55.33
C SER A 99 -9.06 45.26 56.00
N HIS A 100 -10.27 45.87 56.42
CA HIS A 100 -11.36 45.12 57.03
C HIS A 100 -12.31 44.55 55.97
N SER A 101 -12.36 43.22 55.88
CA SER A 101 -13.21 42.55 54.90
C SER A 101 -14.68 42.57 55.37
N PRO A 102 -15.61 43.17 54.62
CA PRO A 102 -17.05 43.12 54.98
C PRO A 102 -17.67 41.75 54.76
N LEU A 103 -16.87 40.80 54.21
CA LEU A 103 -17.27 39.43 53.96
C LEU A 103 -16.82 38.46 55.06
N TYR A 104 -16.22 38.93 56.11
CA TYR A 104 -15.72 38.13 57.21
C TYR A 104 -16.27 38.65 58.57
N VAL A 105 -16.80 37.76 59.38
CA VAL A 105 -17.16 38.07 60.79
C VAL A 105 -16.00 37.75 61.66
N GLN A 106 -15.57 38.78 62.45
CA GLN A 106 -14.62 38.53 63.49
C GLN A 106 -15.39 37.88 64.66
N GLU A 107 -15.13 36.62 64.97
CA GLU A 107 -15.67 36.03 66.18
C GLU A 107 -15.27 36.87 67.33
N MET A 108 -16.27 37.49 68.04
CA MET A 108 -16.02 38.14 69.34
C MET A 108 -15.58 37.07 70.32
N PRO A 109 -14.56 37.34 71.11
CA PRO A 109 -14.21 36.41 72.18
C PRO A 109 -15.43 36.32 73.07
N ILE A 110 -15.86 35.14 73.42
CA ILE A 110 -16.94 34.88 74.37
C ILE A 110 -16.39 35.32 75.73
N ASP A 111 -16.73 36.57 76.07
CA ASP A 111 -16.57 37.05 77.46
C ASP A 111 -17.60 36.30 78.33
N ASN A 112 -17.10 35.49 79.21
CA ASN A 112 -17.68 34.81 80.38
C ASN A 112 -17.64 33.30 80.33
N VAL A 113 -16.50 32.81 80.74
CA VAL A 113 -16.48 31.66 81.65
C VAL A 113 -15.36 31.91 82.66
N ASP A 114 -15.75 32.10 83.96
CA ASP A 114 -14.83 31.97 85.06
C ASP A 114 -14.17 30.65 85.05
N ALA A 115 -12.87 30.62 84.76
CA ALA A 115 -11.98 29.51 85.03
C ALA A 115 -10.54 30.00 85.06
N THR A 116 -9.99 30.04 86.19
CA THR A 116 -8.54 30.10 86.54
C THR A 116 -7.83 28.96 85.90
N ILE A 117 -7.34 29.14 84.73
CA ILE A 117 -6.27 28.29 84.11
C ILE A 117 -5.36 29.27 83.35
N ASP A 118 -4.10 29.28 83.78
CA ASP A 118 -2.99 29.93 83.10
C ASP A 118 -2.88 29.39 81.66
N VAL A 119 -3.46 30.10 80.71
CA VAL A 119 -3.31 29.79 79.32
C VAL A 119 -2.41 30.87 78.75
N THR A 120 -1.25 30.47 78.28
CA THR A 120 -0.40 31.32 77.49
C THR A 120 -1.22 31.88 76.27
N PRO A 121 -1.05 33.15 75.90
CA PRO A 121 -1.83 33.77 74.86
C PRO A 121 -1.63 33.06 73.58
N ILE A 122 -2.66 32.30 73.16
CA ILE A 122 -2.71 31.76 71.80
C ILE A 122 -2.85 33.00 70.91
N ASP A 123 -1.90 33.26 70.05
CA ASP A 123 -1.95 34.29 69.03
C ASP A 123 -3.32 34.22 68.36
N SER A 124 -4.07 35.31 68.50
CA SER A 124 -5.40 35.51 67.91
C SER A 124 -5.22 35.23 66.41
N PRO A 125 -6.05 34.38 65.83
CA PRO A 125 -5.87 34.06 64.37
C PRO A 125 -6.01 35.38 63.59
N LYS A 126 -4.93 35.73 62.85
CA LYS A 126 -4.91 36.90 61.97
C LYS A 126 -6.09 36.84 61.04
N ALA A 127 -6.91 37.93 60.94
CA ALA A 127 -8.01 38.02 60.02
C ALA A 127 -7.54 37.63 58.56
N PRO A 128 -8.28 36.79 57.84
CA PRO A 128 -7.95 36.44 56.48
C PRO A 128 -7.90 37.68 55.60
N SER A 129 -6.97 37.68 54.60
CA SER A 129 -6.85 38.82 53.69
C SER A 129 -8.16 39.04 52.88
N MET A 130 -8.41 40.28 52.45
CA MET A 130 -9.55 40.64 51.61
C MET A 130 -9.67 39.74 50.39
N LEU A 131 -8.53 39.48 49.74
CA LEU A 131 -8.46 38.58 48.59
C LEU A 131 -8.96 37.16 48.91
N TRP A 132 -8.53 36.62 50.03
CA TRP A 132 -8.93 35.26 50.43
C TRP A 132 -10.42 35.15 50.75
N THR A 133 -10.98 36.14 51.47
CA THR A 133 -12.42 36.18 51.77
C THR A 133 -13.27 36.32 50.53
N VAL A 134 -12.83 37.13 49.54
CA VAL A 134 -13.54 37.26 48.25
C VAL A 134 -13.48 36.00 47.44
N TYR A 135 -12.33 35.39 47.32
CA TYR A 135 -12.21 34.12 46.61
C TYR A 135 -13.02 33.00 47.25
N PHE A 136 -12.96 32.93 48.57
CA PHE A 136 -13.72 31.93 49.30
C PHE A 136 -15.23 32.09 49.09
N GLN A 137 -15.72 33.34 49.21
CA GLN A 137 -17.11 33.63 48.97
C GLN A 137 -17.54 33.47 47.50
N PHE A 138 -16.61 33.71 46.59
CA PHE A 138 -16.84 33.56 45.14
C PHE A 138 -16.98 32.11 44.73
N ILE A 139 -16.20 31.20 45.34
CA ILE A 139 -16.18 29.77 45.00
C ILE A 139 -17.24 29.00 45.80
N ASP A 140 -17.38 29.28 47.07
CA ASP A 140 -18.31 28.61 48.00
C ASP A 140 -19.40 29.56 48.51
N ALA A 141 -20.58 29.44 47.93
CA ALA A 141 -21.76 30.21 48.28
C ALA A 141 -22.38 29.86 49.67
N GLY A 142 -21.87 28.77 50.32
CA GLY A 142 -22.44 28.29 51.61
C GLY A 142 -22.12 29.15 52.81
N ASN A 143 -21.12 30.01 52.74
CA ASN A 143 -20.63 30.80 53.91
C ASN A 143 -21.25 32.18 54.10
N GLN A 144 -22.38 32.47 53.48
CA GLN A 144 -23.06 33.77 53.59
C GLN A 144 -23.49 34.14 54.99
N GLN A 145 -23.70 33.15 55.85
CA GLN A 145 -24.22 33.38 57.23
C GLN A 145 -23.19 34.04 58.17
N MET A 146 -21.88 33.95 57.84
CA MET A 146 -20.77 34.47 58.66
C MET A 146 -20.26 35.86 58.19
N ALA A 147 -20.92 36.51 57.22
CA ALA A 147 -20.45 37.78 56.70
C ALA A 147 -21.14 38.98 57.41
N ASP A 148 -20.32 40.01 57.72
CA ASP A 148 -20.84 41.29 58.29
C ASP A 148 -21.91 41.93 57.38
N ASN A 149 -21.63 41.95 56.10
CA ASN A 149 -22.54 42.42 55.09
C ASN A 149 -23.09 41.25 54.22
N ARG A 150 -24.21 40.70 54.71
CA ARG A 150 -24.87 39.55 54.06
C ARG A 150 -25.32 39.80 52.64
N TRP A 151 -25.74 41.02 52.32
CA TRP A 151 -26.14 41.38 50.95
C TRP A 151 -24.98 41.41 49.98
N LEU A 152 -23.84 41.95 50.42
CA LEU A 152 -22.61 41.98 49.61
C LEU A 152 -22.04 40.56 49.40
N ALA A 153 -22.06 39.76 50.45
CA ALA A 153 -21.67 38.36 50.39
C ALA A 153 -22.55 37.56 49.40
N ALA A 154 -23.90 37.77 49.50
CA ALA A 154 -24.81 37.13 48.54
C ALA A 154 -24.57 37.58 47.09
N LEU A 155 -24.27 38.85 46.85
CA LEU A 155 -24.00 39.40 45.54
C LEU A 155 -22.70 38.80 44.98
N VAL A 156 -21.62 38.72 45.76
CA VAL A 156 -20.35 38.09 45.35
C VAL A 156 -20.54 36.58 45.07
N SER A 157 -21.32 35.90 45.91
CA SER A 157 -21.65 34.49 45.72
C SER A 157 -22.48 34.24 44.46
N ILE A 158 -23.48 35.09 44.19
CA ILE A 158 -24.26 34.96 42.95
C ILE A 158 -23.39 35.17 41.72
N ILE A 159 -22.54 36.21 41.73
CA ILE A 159 -21.57 36.42 40.63
C ILE A 159 -20.64 35.22 40.48
N GLY A 160 -20.14 34.69 41.60
CA GLY A 160 -19.29 33.49 41.60
C GLY A 160 -19.99 32.26 41.02
N LEU A 161 -21.24 32.03 41.45
CA LEU A 161 -22.06 30.92 40.96
C LEU A 161 -22.26 30.98 39.43
N PHE A 162 -22.64 32.17 38.93
CA PHE A 162 -22.81 32.33 37.48
C PHE A 162 -21.50 32.24 36.69
N LEU A 163 -20.43 32.79 37.16
CA LEU A 163 -19.16 32.82 36.44
C LEU A 163 -18.36 31.54 36.61
N PHE A 164 -18.31 31.01 37.83
CA PHE A 164 -17.54 29.78 38.07
C PHE A 164 -18.27 28.54 37.52
N ASN A 165 -19.50 28.31 37.97
CA ASN A 165 -20.29 27.15 37.56
C ASN A 165 -20.91 27.32 36.16
N GLY A 166 -21.43 28.52 35.85
CA GLY A 166 -22.08 28.77 34.57
C GLY A 166 -21.05 28.89 33.44
N LEU A 167 -20.09 29.78 33.56
CA LEU A 167 -19.20 30.13 32.46
C LEU A 167 -17.97 29.22 32.39
N LEU A 168 -17.33 28.96 33.53
CA LEU A 168 -16.08 28.14 33.54
C LEU A 168 -16.41 26.69 33.27
N VAL A 169 -17.35 26.08 33.97
CA VAL A 169 -17.73 24.68 33.77
C VAL A 169 -18.30 24.48 32.38
N SER A 170 -19.21 25.37 31.93
CA SER A 170 -19.70 25.30 30.53
C SER A 170 -18.59 25.40 29.50
N THR A 171 -17.60 26.25 29.72
CA THR A 171 -16.45 26.39 28.79
C THR A 171 -15.57 25.16 28.78
N ILE A 172 -15.31 24.54 29.92
CA ILE A 172 -14.54 23.27 30.01
C ILE A 172 -15.31 22.18 29.30
N VAL A 173 -16.60 22.02 29.53
CA VAL A 173 -17.44 21.02 28.87
C VAL A 173 -17.46 21.27 27.36
N SER A 174 -17.71 22.51 26.93
CA SER A 174 -17.68 22.86 25.51
C SER A 174 -16.32 22.62 24.87
N TRP A 175 -15.22 22.89 25.58
CA TRP A 175 -13.87 22.57 25.10
C TRP A 175 -13.64 21.07 25.00
N MET A 176 -14.11 20.28 25.96
CA MET A 176 -14.03 18.80 25.87
C MET A 176 -14.84 18.27 24.69
N ASP A 177 -16.05 18.79 24.49
CA ASP A 177 -16.89 18.41 23.35
C ASP A 177 -16.27 18.81 22.02
N GLN A 178 -15.74 20.04 21.91
CA GLN A 178 -14.99 20.46 20.72
C GLN A 178 -13.75 19.60 20.46
N ARG A 179 -13.03 19.21 21.52
CA ARG A 179 -11.87 18.31 21.39
C ARG A 179 -12.29 16.92 20.91
N LYS A 180 -13.39 16.41 21.46
CA LYS A 180 -13.99 15.14 21.02
C LYS A 180 -14.41 15.22 19.55
N GLU A 181 -15.11 16.30 19.18
CA GLU A 181 -15.52 16.54 17.80
C GLU A 181 -14.33 16.71 16.85
N GLN A 182 -13.31 17.49 17.23
CA GLN A 182 -12.08 17.64 16.44
C GLN A 182 -11.36 16.31 16.26
N TRP A 183 -11.35 15.46 17.28
CA TRP A 183 -10.78 14.11 17.18
C TRP A 183 -11.61 13.23 16.25
N GLN A 184 -12.94 13.25 16.41
CA GLN A 184 -13.85 12.50 15.55
C GLN A 184 -13.77 12.94 14.09
N ASN A 185 -13.61 14.24 13.84
CA ASN A 185 -13.49 14.84 12.52
C ASN A 185 -12.04 14.81 11.95
N GLY A 186 -11.10 14.16 12.64
CA GLY A 186 -9.72 14.04 12.17
C GLY A 186 -8.97 15.37 12.04
N ALA A 187 -9.41 16.41 12.75
CA ALA A 187 -8.78 17.75 12.69
C ALA A 187 -7.58 17.89 13.63
N ILE A 188 -7.42 16.98 14.60
CA ILE A 188 -6.28 17.02 15.53
C ILE A 188 -5.02 16.51 14.83
N ARG A 189 -3.96 17.31 14.83
CA ARG A 189 -2.63 16.94 14.36
C ARG A 189 -1.74 16.63 15.56
N TYR A 190 -1.15 15.44 15.54
CA TYR A 190 -0.21 14.99 16.56
C TYR A 190 1.21 15.40 16.17
N ALA A 191 2.09 15.53 17.16
CA ALA A 191 3.50 15.81 16.93
C ALA A 191 4.23 14.52 16.50
N LEU A 192 4.04 14.09 15.25
CA LEU A 192 4.59 12.85 14.71
C LEU A 192 6.12 12.81 14.76
N SER A 193 6.77 13.99 14.72
CA SER A 193 8.23 14.12 14.87
C SER A 193 8.75 13.69 16.26
N GLN A 194 7.87 13.61 17.26
CA GLN A 194 8.21 13.13 18.60
C GLN A 194 8.05 11.61 18.77
N LEU A 195 7.39 10.96 17.81
CA LEU A 195 7.34 9.50 17.79
C LEU A 195 8.73 8.94 17.47
N PRO A 196 9.11 7.79 18.05
CA PRO A 196 10.33 7.12 17.66
C PRO A 196 10.34 6.87 16.15
N LYS A 197 11.50 7.10 15.52
CA LYS A 197 11.66 6.88 14.07
C LYS A 197 11.19 5.46 13.72
N HIS A 198 10.45 5.34 12.62
CA HIS A 198 9.99 4.07 12.07
C HIS A 198 8.96 3.30 12.91
N GLN A 199 8.17 3.99 13.74
CA GLN A 199 7.07 3.35 14.47
C GLN A 199 5.70 3.51 13.81
N PHE A 200 5.57 4.23 12.71
CA PHE A 200 4.31 4.39 12.02
C PHE A 200 4.43 4.23 10.52
N ALA A 201 3.37 3.72 9.91
CA ALA A 201 3.16 3.73 8.47
C ALA A 201 2.13 4.80 8.11
N VAL A 202 2.20 5.33 6.89
CA VAL A 202 1.26 6.34 6.40
C VAL A 202 0.43 5.75 5.28
N VAL A 203 -0.90 5.88 5.38
CA VAL A 203 -1.87 5.50 4.35
C VAL A 203 -2.58 6.77 3.89
N ILE A 204 -2.53 7.08 2.61
CA ILE A 204 -3.12 8.28 2.02
C ILE A 204 -4.29 7.88 1.12
N GLY A 205 -5.48 8.29 1.53
CA GLY A 205 -6.75 7.94 0.90
C GLY A 205 -7.42 6.70 1.47
N THR A 206 -8.74 6.68 1.40
CA THR A 206 -9.58 5.56 1.80
C THR A 206 -10.37 5.05 0.61
N ASN A 207 -10.13 3.79 0.29
CA ASN A 207 -10.87 3.06 -0.72
C ASN A 207 -11.23 1.67 -0.19
N GLU A 208 -11.82 0.85 -1.04
CA GLU A 208 -12.31 -0.49 -0.70
C GLU A 208 -11.27 -1.43 -0.09
N ILE A 209 -9.98 -1.23 -0.36
CA ILE A 209 -8.90 -2.07 0.18
C ILE A 209 -8.19 -1.47 1.39
N ALA A 210 -8.54 -0.25 1.80
CA ALA A 210 -7.84 0.46 2.87
C ALA A 210 -7.87 -0.33 4.19
N ALA A 211 -9.03 -0.89 4.57
CA ALA A 211 -9.16 -1.68 5.78
C ALA A 211 -8.23 -2.91 5.76
N SER A 212 -8.15 -3.60 4.62
CA SER A 212 -7.27 -4.75 4.44
C SER A 212 -5.80 -4.37 4.52
N VAL A 213 -5.39 -3.27 3.89
CA VAL A 213 -4.01 -2.76 3.94
C VAL A 213 -3.63 -2.38 5.37
N ILE A 214 -4.52 -1.67 6.09
CA ILE A 214 -4.29 -1.27 7.49
C ILE A 214 -4.18 -2.48 8.40
N HIS A 215 -5.10 -3.46 8.28
CA HIS A 215 -5.04 -4.71 9.04
C HIS A 215 -3.69 -5.41 8.85
N ASN A 216 -3.27 -5.52 7.59
CA ASN A 216 -2.01 -6.14 7.25
C ASN A 216 -0.80 -5.39 7.79
N LEU A 217 -0.81 -4.06 7.80
CA LEU A 217 0.23 -3.22 8.39
C LEU A 217 0.33 -3.40 9.91
N LEU A 218 -0.80 -3.54 10.59
CA LEU A 218 -0.86 -3.69 12.04
C LEU A 218 -0.50 -5.10 12.51
N LYS A 219 -0.84 -6.12 11.71
CA LYS A 219 -0.65 -7.55 12.05
C LYS A 219 0.76 -8.05 11.77
N ASN A 220 1.43 -7.53 10.76
CA ASN A 220 2.72 -8.07 10.33
C ASN A 220 3.91 -7.36 10.94
N LYS A 221 4.69 -8.13 11.68
CA LYS A 221 5.89 -7.68 12.38
C LYS A 221 7.11 -7.47 11.47
N ASP A 222 7.15 -8.05 10.26
CA ASP A 222 8.36 -8.14 9.42
C ASP A 222 8.06 -7.90 7.92
N ARG A 223 7.77 -6.66 7.51
CA ARG A 223 7.31 -6.40 6.12
C ARG A 223 8.18 -5.50 5.24
N SER A 224 9.34 -5.07 5.68
CA SER A 224 10.17 -4.27 4.77
C SER A 224 10.82 -5.14 3.68
N PRO A 225 10.70 -4.80 2.40
CA PRO A 225 11.44 -5.48 1.34
C PRO A 225 12.94 -5.16 1.40
N MET A 226 13.32 -4.21 2.25
CA MET A 226 14.70 -3.72 2.34
C MET A 226 15.44 -4.32 3.52
N PRO A 227 16.71 -4.70 3.32
CA PRO A 227 17.52 -5.35 4.34
C PRO A 227 17.69 -4.58 5.65
N ASN A 228 17.59 -3.25 5.63
CA ASN A 228 17.89 -2.39 6.78
C ASN A 228 16.68 -2.02 7.64
N ASP A 229 15.47 -2.38 7.21
CA ASP A 229 14.24 -2.02 7.91
C ASP A 229 13.70 -3.16 8.80
N PHE A 230 14.58 -4.01 9.32
CA PHE A 230 14.23 -5.04 10.31
C PHE A 230 13.95 -4.45 11.70
N CYS A 231 13.29 -3.31 11.76
CA CYS A 231 12.77 -2.82 13.02
C CYS A 231 11.60 -3.70 13.45
N LYS A 232 11.85 -4.57 14.43
CA LYS A 232 10.82 -5.30 15.18
C LYS A 232 10.01 -4.28 15.97
N HIS A 233 8.95 -3.74 15.39
CA HIS A 233 8.07 -2.81 16.09
C HIS A 233 6.81 -3.55 16.54
N GLU A 234 6.76 -3.89 17.81
CA GLU A 234 5.59 -4.56 18.41
C GLU A 234 4.34 -3.67 18.46
N ASN A 235 4.50 -2.34 18.40
CA ASN A 235 3.43 -1.36 18.53
C ASN A 235 3.37 -0.37 17.35
N ARG A 236 3.33 -0.88 16.13
CA ARG A 236 3.23 -0.02 14.93
C ARG A 236 1.88 0.72 14.91
N MET A 237 1.93 2.01 14.64
CA MET A 237 0.76 2.85 14.40
C MET A 237 0.55 3.07 12.90
N VAL A 238 -0.68 3.37 12.51
CA VAL A 238 -1.02 3.77 11.15
C VAL A 238 -1.62 5.17 11.16
N ILE A 239 -1.08 6.06 10.36
CA ILE A 239 -1.62 7.40 10.11
C ILE A 239 -2.40 7.32 8.80
N LEU A 240 -3.71 7.47 8.87
CA LEU A 240 -4.60 7.46 7.72
C LEU A 240 -5.01 8.89 7.39
N GLN A 241 -4.67 9.36 6.20
CA GLN A 241 -5.13 10.65 5.67
C GLN A 241 -6.24 10.45 4.64
N THR A 242 -7.37 11.11 4.80
CA THR A 242 -8.51 10.99 3.88
C THR A 242 -9.33 12.27 3.83
N THR A 243 -10.03 12.47 2.73
CA THR A 243 -11.06 13.52 2.58
C THR A 243 -12.46 13.02 2.96
N THR A 244 -12.62 11.70 3.10
CA THR A 244 -13.87 11.09 3.59
C THR A 244 -14.09 11.44 5.07
N ASN A 245 -15.35 11.52 5.50
CA ASN A 245 -15.68 11.78 6.90
C ASN A 245 -14.99 10.74 7.82
N PRO A 246 -14.10 11.16 8.73
CA PRO A 246 -13.35 10.27 9.59
C PRO A 246 -14.21 9.39 10.49
N ALA A 247 -15.40 9.84 10.88
CA ALA A 247 -16.32 9.02 11.68
C ALA A 247 -16.83 7.82 10.88
N SER A 248 -17.29 8.03 9.63
CA SER A 248 -17.73 6.93 8.78
C SER A 248 -16.59 6.00 8.40
N VAL A 249 -15.38 6.52 8.18
CA VAL A 249 -14.19 5.70 7.94
C VAL A 249 -13.85 4.86 9.18
N ARG A 250 -13.98 5.40 10.36
CA ARG A 250 -13.75 4.66 11.61
C ARG A 250 -14.78 3.55 11.80
N ASP A 251 -16.04 3.79 11.47
CA ASP A 251 -17.11 2.78 11.53
C ASP A 251 -16.85 1.66 10.51
N GLU A 252 -16.41 2.00 9.29
CA GLU A 252 -16.02 1.04 8.27
C GLU A 252 -14.82 0.20 8.72
N LEU A 253 -13.78 0.84 9.25
CA LEU A 253 -12.61 0.14 9.78
C LEU A 253 -12.98 -0.77 10.97
N ALA A 254 -13.89 -0.34 11.84
CA ALA A 254 -14.34 -1.14 13.00
C ALA A 254 -15.06 -2.43 12.59
N ALA A 255 -15.63 -2.49 11.38
CA ALA A 255 -16.21 -3.72 10.85
C ALA A 255 -15.16 -4.79 10.49
N HIS A 256 -13.88 -4.40 10.34
CA HIS A 256 -12.82 -5.27 9.81
C HIS A 256 -11.59 -5.38 10.71
N LEU A 257 -11.37 -4.42 11.60
CA LEU A 257 -10.27 -4.38 12.55
C LEU A 257 -10.74 -4.75 13.94
N SER A 258 -9.87 -5.41 14.71
CA SER A 258 -10.11 -5.60 16.12
C SER A 258 -10.08 -4.25 16.87
N PRO A 259 -10.73 -4.13 18.05
CA PRO A 259 -10.66 -2.89 18.85
C PRO A 259 -9.22 -2.45 19.15
N GLU A 260 -8.31 -3.39 19.44
CA GLU A 260 -6.90 -3.11 19.71
C GLU A 260 -6.15 -2.58 18.46
N GLU A 261 -6.50 -3.07 17.28
CA GLU A 261 -5.94 -2.57 16.02
C GLU A 261 -6.47 -1.17 15.72
N LEU A 262 -7.77 -0.93 15.94
CA LEU A 262 -8.42 0.36 15.67
C LEU A 262 -7.86 1.49 16.55
N GLU A 263 -7.46 1.20 17.79
CA GLU A 263 -6.79 2.16 18.69
C GLU A 263 -5.43 2.64 18.15
N ARG A 264 -4.79 1.83 17.31
CA ARG A 264 -3.50 2.17 16.67
C ARG A 264 -3.63 2.90 15.34
N VAL A 265 -4.87 3.25 14.92
CA VAL A 265 -5.13 4.01 13.71
C VAL A 265 -5.50 5.45 14.05
N ILE A 266 -4.71 6.39 13.57
CA ILE A 266 -4.99 7.83 13.66
C ILE A 266 -5.51 8.31 12.32
N ILE A 267 -6.71 8.91 12.29
CA ILE A 267 -7.33 9.38 11.06
C ILE A 267 -7.20 10.89 10.99
N TYR A 268 -6.66 11.41 9.90
CA TYR A 268 -6.58 12.83 9.57
C TYR A 268 -7.54 13.16 8.43
N ASN A 269 -8.37 14.20 8.62
CA ASN A 269 -9.11 14.77 7.51
C ASN A 269 -8.23 15.80 6.81
N ALA A 270 -7.75 15.44 5.62
CA ALA A 270 -6.88 16.29 4.83
C ALA A 270 -6.83 15.86 3.36
N ARG A 271 -6.54 16.80 2.48
CA ARG A 271 -6.45 16.58 1.03
C ARG A 271 -5.05 16.10 0.66
N ARG A 272 -5.00 15.07 -0.21
CA ARG A 272 -3.74 14.49 -0.70
C ARG A 272 -3.00 15.34 -1.75
N ASP A 273 -3.68 16.38 -2.32
CA ASP A 273 -3.13 17.26 -3.35
C ASP A 273 -2.63 18.61 -2.80
N VAL A 274 -2.53 18.75 -1.48
CA VAL A 274 -2.08 19.96 -0.79
C VAL A 274 -0.73 19.73 -0.13
N ALA A 275 0.28 20.53 -0.51
CA ALA A 275 1.66 20.35 -0.04
C ALA A 275 1.80 20.49 1.48
N ASP A 276 1.14 21.50 2.08
CA ASP A 276 1.20 21.75 3.53
C ASP A 276 0.65 20.54 4.33
N GLU A 277 -0.40 19.89 3.83
CA GLU A 277 -0.98 18.69 4.48
C GLU A 277 -0.05 17.48 4.38
N ILE A 278 0.68 17.33 3.27
CA ILE A 278 1.70 16.27 3.11
C ILE A 278 2.87 16.51 4.07
N GLN A 279 3.33 17.75 4.25
CA GLN A 279 4.40 18.09 5.18
C GLN A 279 4.05 17.73 6.63
N LEU A 280 2.78 17.89 7.02
CA LEU A 280 2.30 17.57 8.37
C LEU A 280 2.33 16.07 8.69
N LEU A 281 2.48 15.21 7.68
CA LEU A 281 2.61 13.75 7.88
C LEU A 281 4.00 13.32 8.32
N HIS A 282 5.00 14.19 8.23
CA HIS A 282 6.39 13.88 8.60
C HIS A 282 6.88 12.54 8.02
N LEU A 283 6.75 12.42 6.68
CA LEU A 283 7.03 11.16 5.96
C LEU A 283 8.46 10.67 6.11
N GLU A 284 9.39 11.55 6.47
CA GLU A 284 10.79 11.21 6.77
C GLU A 284 10.94 10.24 7.95
N TYR A 285 9.95 10.21 8.86
CA TYR A 285 9.93 9.28 10.00
C TYR A 285 9.07 8.05 9.77
N ALA A 286 8.28 8.02 8.68
CA ALA A 286 7.45 6.86 8.36
C ALA A 286 8.30 5.65 7.95
N THR A 287 7.80 4.45 8.25
CA THR A 287 8.38 3.20 7.75
C THR A 287 8.05 2.98 6.28
N GLU A 288 6.79 3.12 5.94
CA GLU A 288 6.23 2.86 4.61
C GLU A 288 5.11 3.85 4.32
N ILE A 289 4.92 4.15 3.04
CA ILE A 289 3.89 5.05 2.54
C ILE A 289 3.01 4.26 1.57
N TYR A 290 1.69 4.28 1.79
CA TYR A 290 0.69 3.69 0.91
C TYR A 290 -0.20 4.78 0.36
N LEU A 291 -0.13 5.03 -0.91
CA LEU A 291 -0.99 5.99 -1.62
C LEU A 291 -2.11 5.20 -2.31
N LEU A 292 -3.24 5.07 -1.61
CA LEU A 292 -4.39 4.30 -2.10
C LEU A 292 -5.37 5.15 -2.92
N GLY A 293 -5.45 6.46 -2.62
CA GLY A 293 -6.48 7.33 -3.16
C GLY A 293 -7.84 7.13 -2.51
N GLU A 294 -8.80 7.96 -2.89
CA GLU A 294 -10.17 7.90 -2.38
C GLU A 294 -11.05 6.99 -3.26
N ASN A 295 -12.23 6.63 -2.77
CA ASN A 295 -13.20 5.89 -3.56
C ASN A 295 -13.63 6.68 -4.81
N THR A 296 -13.99 5.99 -5.89
CA THR A 296 -14.45 6.59 -7.14
C THR A 296 -15.70 7.47 -6.97
N THR A 297 -16.50 7.25 -5.92
CA THR A 297 -17.63 8.12 -5.54
C THR A 297 -17.16 9.52 -5.14
N ILE A 298 -15.94 9.68 -4.64
CA ILE A 298 -15.34 10.95 -4.23
C ILE A 298 -14.48 11.51 -5.35
N ASP A 299 -13.63 10.69 -5.96
CA ASP A 299 -12.76 11.08 -7.05
C ASP A 299 -13.49 11.23 -8.40
N GLY A 300 -14.72 10.73 -8.50
CA GLY A 300 -15.59 10.87 -9.67
C GLY A 300 -15.28 9.91 -10.80
N THR A 301 -14.04 9.82 -11.25
CA THR A 301 -13.60 8.90 -12.31
C THR A 301 -12.27 8.24 -11.94
N GLU A 302 -12.05 7.04 -12.49
CA GLU A 302 -10.80 6.29 -12.30
C GLU A 302 -9.57 7.05 -12.86
N SER A 303 -9.74 7.74 -13.98
CA SER A 303 -8.68 8.58 -14.57
C SER A 303 -8.29 9.74 -13.65
N TYR A 304 -9.27 10.34 -12.99
CA TYR A 304 -9.02 11.38 -12.00
C TYR A 304 -8.30 10.81 -10.78
N HIS A 305 -8.71 9.62 -10.31
CA HIS A 305 -8.06 8.90 -9.22
C HIS A 305 -6.56 8.70 -9.47
N ASP A 306 -6.20 8.13 -10.63
CA ASP A 306 -4.81 7.87 -11.00
C ASP A 306 -4.00 9.16 -11.15
N SER A 307 -4.60 10.20 -11.76
CA SER A 307 -3.96 11.52 -11.92
C SER A 307 -3.71 12.20 -10.57
N MET A 308 -4.64 12.08 -9.63
CA MET A 308 -4.50 12.63 -8.28
C MET A 308 -3.45 11.88 -7.47
N ASN A 309 -3.35 10.56 -7.63
CA ASN A 309 -2.31 9.77 -6.99
C ASN A 309 -0.92 10.16 -7.55
N MET A 310 -0.80 10.39 -8.87
CA MET A 310 0.44 10.93 -9.45
C MET A 310 0.81 12.30 -8.90
N ARG A 311 -0.15 13.20 -8.78
CA ARG A 311 0.07 14.53 -8.21
C ARG A 311 0.56 14.42 -6.76
N CYS A 312 -0.10 13.60 -5.95
CA CYS A 312 0.31 13.33 -4.57
C CYS A 312 1.73 12.76 -4.49
N LEU A 313 2.06 11.76 -5.34
CA LEU A 313 3.39 11.17 -5.43
C LEU A 313 4.47 12.23 -5.72
N ASN A 314 4.21 13.14 -6.64
CA ASN A 314 5.13 14.23 -6.95
C ASN A 314 5.31 15.21 -5.77
N LEU A 315 4.23 15.51 -5.02
CA LEU A 315 4.33 16.32 -3.80
C LEU A 315 5.15 15.64 -2.70
N ILE A 316 4.95 14.33 -2.52
CA ILE A 316 5.73 13.51 -1.58
C ILE A 316 7.22 13.54 -1.97
N ALA A 317 7.53 13.31 -3.25
CA ALA A 317 8.90 13.31 -3.74
C ALA A 317 9.57 14.69 -3.57
N SER A 318 8.85 15.77 -3.86
CA SER A 318 9.34 17.15 -3.68
C SER A 318 9.60 17.47 -2.20
N TYR A 319 8.71 17.04 -1.31
CA TYR A 319 8.92 17.21 0.13
C TYR A 319 10.15 16.44 0.63
N LEU A 320 10.25 15.16 0.28
CA LEU A 320 11.38 14.32 0.70
C LEU A 320 12.71 14.74 0.07
N LYS A 321 12.69 15.39 -1.10
CA LYS A 321 13.87 16.02 -1.69
C LYS A 321 14.44 17.11 -0.80
N LEU A 322 13.60 17.99 -0.27
CA LEU A 322 14.03 19.04 0.67
C LEU A 322 14.65 18.43 1.95
N ILE A 323 14.08 17.33 2.45
CA ILE A 323 14.64 16.62 3.61
C ILE A 323 16.00 16.01 3.26
N ARG A 324 16.13 15.36 2.09
CA ARG A 324 17.38 14.77 1.63
C ARG A 324 18.48 15.82 1.42
N GLU A 325 18.16 16.96 0.83
CA GLU A 325 19.13 18.06 0.61
C GLU A 325 19.68 18.60 1.93
N ASN A 326 18.92 18.50 3.03
CA ASN A 326 19.36 18.92 4.36
C ASN A 326 20.23 17.88 5.07
N ASP A 327 20.09 16.59 4.76
CA ASP A 327 20.86 15.48 5.37
C ASP A 327 21.03 14.34 4.36
N GLU A 328 21.90 14.54 3.36
CA GLU A 328 22.10 13.56 2.29
C GLU A 328 22.81 12.29 2.78
N GLU A 329 23.66 12.41 3.78
CA GLU A 329 24.49 11.31 4.29
C GLU A 329 23.67 10.25 5.03
N HIS A 330 22.63 10.68 5.77
CA HIS A 330 21.79 9.79 6.56
C HIS A 330 20.41 9.51 5.94
N TYR A 331 20.15 10.08 4.75
CA TYR A 331 18.86 9.88 4.11
C TYR A 331 18.68 8.46 3.57
N THR A 332 17.61 7.80 3.98
CA THR A 332 17.18 6.52 3.42
C THR A 332 15.93 6.70 2.58
N ARG A 333 15.92 6.11 1.35
CA ARG A 333 14.76 6.15 0.47
C ARG A 333 13.56 5.51 1.15
N LYS A 334 12.39 6.14 1.03
CA LYS A 334 11.14 5.63 1.60
C LYS A 334 10.42 4.72 0.60
N VAL A 335 9.90 3.60 1.09
CA VAL A 335 9.05 2.72 0.27
C VAL A 335 7.69 3.39 0.10
N CYS A 336 7.31 3.64 -1.14
CA CYS A 336 6.01 4.23 -1.50
C CYS A 336 5.28 3.31 -2.46
N ARG A 337 4.18 2.69 -1.99
CA ARG A 337 3.29 1.87 -2.80
C ARG A 337 2.12 2.71 -3.26
N VAL A 338 1.89 2.73 -4.57
CA VAL A 338 0.88 3.58 -5.20
C VAL A 338 -0.11 2.73 -5.97
N LEU A 339 -1.39 2.83 -5.60
CA LEU A 339 -2.48 2.16 -6.29
C LEU A 339 -2.87 2.93 -7.56
N TYR A 340 -3.01 2.22 -8.65
CA TYR A 340 -3.58 2.69 -9.91
C TYR A 340 -4.74 1.78 -10.33
N ASP A 341 -5.86 2.39 -10.69
CA ASP A 341 -7.04 1.67 -11.12
C ASP A 341 -6.95 1.18 -12.56
N TYR A 342 -6.24 1.94 -13.42
CA TYR A 342 -5.99 1.55 -14.80
C TYR A 342 -4.67 0.78 -14.94
N GLN A 343 -4.74 -0.39 -15.53
CA GLN A 343 -3.54 -1.13 -15.94
C GLN A 343 -2.67 -0.35 -16.92
N THR A 344 -3.30 0.44 -17.82
CA THR A 344 -2.56 1.30 -18.75
C THR A 344 -1.73 2.35 -18.05
N THR A 345 -2.18 2.91 -16.93
CA THR A 345 -1.39 3.86 -16.15
C THR A 345 -0.11 3.19 -15.63
N CYS A 346 -0.19 1.99 -15.08
CA CYS A 346 1.00 1.22 -14.68
C CYS A 346 1.93 0.94 -15.87
N SER A 347 1.37 0.64 -17.05
CA SER A 347 2.16 0.37 -18.26
C SER A 347 2.92 1.61 -18.75
N VAL A 348 2.34 2.80 -18.63
CA VAL A 348 3.00 4.06 -19.03
C VAL A 348 4.31 4.28 -18.26
N PHE A 349 4.37 3.89 -16.98
CA PHE A 349 5.61 4.02 -16.20
C PHE A 349 6.74 3.10 -16.67
N GLN A 350 6.43 2.09 -17.48
CA GLN A 350 7.45 1.23 -18.07
C GLN A 350 8.22 1.92 -19.20
N PHE A 351 7.60 2.91 -19.85
CA PHE A 351 8.18 3.69 -20.95
C PHE A 351 8.66 5.07 -20.55
N SER A 352 8.05 5.68 -19.53
CA SER A 352 8.41 7.00 -19.07
C SER A 352 9.44 6.91 -17.95
N ASP A 353 10.52 7.65 -18.08
CA ASP A 353 11.43 7.86 -16.95
C ASP A 353 10.67 8.59 -15.83
N LEU A 354 10.69 7.96 -14.66
CA LEU A 354 10.26 8.65 -13.44
C LEU A 354 11.12 9.89 -13.22
N SER A 355 10.53 10.95 -12.68
CA SER A 355 11.27 12.15 -12.33
C SER A 355 12.47 11.80 -11.45
N GLU A 356 13.54 12.53 -11.60
CA GLU A 356 14.76 12.32 -10.80
C GLU A 356 14.48 12.44 -9.29
N ASP A 357 13.55 13.31 -8.92
CA ASP A 357 13.12 13.49 -7.54
C ASP A 357 12.51 12.21 -6.97
N ILE A 358 11.62 11.54 -7.70
CA ILE A 358 11.04 10.24 -7.29
C ILE A 358 12.14 9.19 -7.16
N ARG A 359 13.00 9.05 -8.17
CA ARG A 359 14.08 8.03 -8.17
C ARG A 359 15.06 8.19 -7.02
N ASN A 360 15.35 9.43 -6.63
CA ASN A 360 16.32 9.74 -5.60
C ASN A 360 15.76 9.69 -4.18
N THR A 361 14.44 9.86 -4.01
CA THR A 361 13.81 9.96 -2.68
C THR A 361 12.98 8.74 -2.31
N LEU A 362 12.44 8.02 -3.29
CA LEU A 362 11.50 6.93 -3.06
C LEU A 362 11.95 5.60 -3.67
N VAL A 363 11.52 4.52 -3.04
CA VAL A 363 11.37 3.21 -3.67
C VAL A 363 9.92 3.13 -4.15
N PHE A 364 9.70 3.52 -5.40
CA PHE A 364 8.38 3.56 -6.00
C PHE A 364 7.93 2.16 -6.41
N ILE A 365 6.75 1.73 -5.93
CA ILE A 365 6.15 0.44 -6.22
C ILE A 365 4.70 0.70 -6.67
N PRO A 366 4.46 0.80 -7.99
CA PRO A 366 3.11 0.87 -8.51
C PRO A 366 2.44 -0.49 -8.39
N PHE A 367 1.14 -0.51 -8.07
CA PHE A 367 0.37 -1.74 -8.06
C PHE A 367 -1.07 -1.49 -8.50
N ASN A 368 -1.70 -2.55 -9.02
CA ASN A 368 -3.11 -2.60 -9.39
C ASN A 368 -3.77 -3.76 -8.65
N ARG A 369 -4.99 -3.56 -8.15
CA ARG A 369 -5.71 -4.59 -7.40
C ARG A 369 -5.94 -5.87 -8.21
N ASN A 370 -6.38 -5.73 -9.45
CA ASN A 370 -6.70 -6.89 -10.29
C ASN A 370 -5.44 -7.67 -10.67
N GLU A 371 -4.34 -6.97 -10.98
CA GLU A 371 -3.03 -7.61 -11.25
C GLU A 371 -2.49 -8.32 -10.01
N THR A 372 -2.64 -7.72 -8.83
CA THR A 372 -2.24 -8.36 -7.57
C THR A 372 -3.01 -9.67 -7.34
N TRP A 373 -4.32 -9.69 -7.60
CA TRP A 373 -5.13 -10.89 -7.50
C TRP A 373 -4.81 -11.92 -8.58
N ALA A 374 -4.60 -11.49 -9.82
CA ALA A 374 -4.18 -12.38 -10.89
C ALA A 374 -2.87 -13.10 -10.53
N ARG A 375 -1.91 -12.37 -9.97
CA ARG A 375 -0.66 -12.94 -9.48
C ARG A 375 -0.88 -13.91 -8.31
N LYS A 376 -1.72 -13.57 -7.33
CA LYS A 376 -2.03 -14.48 -6.21
C LYS A 376 -2.58 -15.82 -6.69
N VAL A 377 -3.46 -15.80 -7.67
CA VAL A 377 -4.08 -17.01 -8.21
C VAL A 377 -3.09 -17.82 -9.06
N LEU A 378 -2.32 -17.14 -9.91
CA LEU A 378 -1.48 -17.80 -10.90
C LEU A 378 -0.06 -18.11 -10.42
N VAL A 379 0.49 -17.29 -9.51
CA VAL A 379 1.88 -17.42 -9.04
C VAL A 379 1.94 -17.98 -7.62
N ASP A 380 1.28 -17.26 -6.69
CA ASP A 380 1.31 -17.64 -5.28
C ASP A 380 0.48 -18.91 -5.03
N CYS A 381 -0.50 -19.16 -5.91
CA CYS A 381 -1.43 -20.29 -5.86
C CYS A 381 -2.16 -20.41 -4.51
N LYS A 382 -2.23 -19.32 -3.76
CA LYS A 382 -2.77 -19.22 -2.41
C LYS A 382 -3.35 -17.85 -2.12
N ALA A 383 -4.46 -17.82 -1.38
CA ALA A 383 -5.00 -16.61 -0.77
C ALA A 383 -5.56 -16.93 0.62
N THR A 384 -5.67 -15.91 1.47
CA THR A 384 -6.30 -16.04 2.78
C THR A 384 -7.55 -15.17 2.82
N ASP A 385 -8.68 -15.76 3.20
CA ASP A 385 -9.95 -15.11 3.39
C ASP A 385 -10.46 -15.40 4.81
N HIS A 386 -10.62 -14.38 5.64
CA HIS A 386 -11.05 -14.51 7.04
C HIS A 386 -10.40 -15.68 7.84
N GLY A 387 -9.08 -15.85 7.62
CA GLY A 387 -8.31 -16.92 8.30
C GLY A 387 -8.36 -18.29 7.62
N ARG A 388 -9.19 -18.45 6.59
CA ARG A 388 -9.22 -19.65 5.74
C ARG A 388 -8.22 -19.50 4.60
N THR A 389 -7.41 -20.53 4.35
CA THR A 389 -6.52 -20.60 3.20
C THR A 389 -7.26 -21.21 2.01
N ILE A 390 -7.25 -20.50 0.88
CA ILE A 390 -7.76 -20.96 -0.40
C ILE A 390 -6.58 -21.32 -1.28
N GLU A 391 -6.57 -22.55 -1.82
CA GLU A 391 -5.51 -23.03 -2.69
C GLU A 391 -5.97 -23.10 -4.15
N TYR A 392 -5.16 -22.52 -5.03
CA TYR A 392 -5.39 -22.54 -6.47
C TYR A 392 -4.40 -23.50 -7.13
N MET A 393 -4.91 -24.38 -7.98
CA MET A 393 -4.02 -25.25 -8.73
C MET A 393 -3.31 -24.45 -9.81
N PRO A 394 -1.97 -24.58 -9.95
CA PRO A 394 -1.26 -23.97 -11.05
C PRO A 394 -1.82 -24.40 -12.41
N LEU A 395 -1.74 -23.53 -13.43
CA LEU A 395 -2.28 -23.85 -14.76
C LEU A 395 -1.65 -25.12 -15.38
N ASP A 396 -0.38 -25.38 -15.06
CA ASP A 396 0.37 -26.58 -15.45
C ASP A 396 0.18 -27.75 -14.47
N GLY A 397 -0.70 -27.61 -13.45
CA GLY A 397 -0.88 -28.61 -12.41
C GLY A 397 0.32 -28.70 -11.46
N TYR A 398 0.19 -29.48 -10.38
CA TYR A 398 1.31 -29.68 -9.45
C TYR A 398 2.47 -30.52 -10.04
N ASP A 399 2.19 -31.33 -11.04
CA ASP A 399 3.13 -32.16 -11.78
C ASP A 399 3.87 -31.39 -12.88
N GLY A 400 3.40 -30.17 -13.22
CA GLY A 400 3.98 -29.34 -14.28
C GLY A 400 3.75 -29.90 -15.70
N ILE A 401 4.35 -29.26 -16.69
CA ILE A 401 4.42 -29.74 -18.07
C ILE A 401 5.89 -30.04 -18.39
N LYS A 402 6.19 -31.31 -18.72
CA LYS A 402 7.54 -31.75 -19.06
C LYS A 402 7.82 -31.61 -20.58
N TYR A 403 9.08 -31.66 -20.94
CA TYR A 403 9.50 -31.60 -22.36
C TYR A 403 8.85 -32.69 -23.22
N GLU A 404 8.66 -33.88 -22.66
CA GLU A 404 8.13 -35.05 -23.35
C GLU A 404 6.59 -35.11 -23.38
N ASP A 405 5.89 -34.22 -22.62
CA ASP A 405 4.45 -34.26 -22.49
C ASP A 405 3.72 -33.79 -23.76
N ASP A 406 2.63 -34.49 -24.09
CA ASP A 406 1.72 -34.10 -25.18
C ASP A 406 0.52 -33.24 -24.67
N THR A 407 0.57 -32.82 -23.44
CA THR A 407 -0.50 -32.09 -22.77
C THR A 407 -0.51 -30.61 -23.12
N ARG A 408 -1.65 -30.07 -23.50
CA ARG A 408 -1.88 -28.64 -23.70
C ARG A 408 -2.39 -27.99 -22.42
N VAL A 409 -2.02 -26.74 -22.18
CA VAL A 409 -2.64 -25.92 -21.14
C VAL A 409 -3.69 -25.00 -21.78
N HIS A 410 -4.89 -24.95 -21.17
CA HIS A 410 -6.00 -24.14 -21.65
C HIS A 410 -6.66 -23.38 -20.51
N LEU A 411 -6.58 -22.06 -20.57
CA LEU A 411 -7.27 -21.15 -19.64
C LEU A 411 -8.46 -20.51 -20.36
N VAL A 412 -9.68 -20.75 -19.85
CA VAL A 412 -10.91 -20.12 -20.32
C VAL A 412 -11.34 -19.04 -19.36
N ILE A 413 -11.42 -17.80 -19.81
CA ILE A 413 -11.81 -16.62 -19.03
C ILE A 413 -13.19 -16.16 -19.51
N VAL A 414 -14.19 -16.27 -18.64
CA VAL A 414 -15.55 -15.82 -18.90
C VAL A 414 -15.77 -14.44 -18.30
N GLY A 415 -15.92 -13.43 -19.16
CA GLY A 415 -15.99 -12.02 -18.82
C GLY A 415 -14.65 -11.29 -19.00
N MET A 416 -14.59 -10.39 -19.98
CA MET A 416 -13.45 -9.51 -20.25
C MET A 416 -13.50 -8.25 -19.35
N SER A 417 -13.86 -8.44 -18.08
CA SER A 417 -13.77 -7.42 -17.05
C SER A 417 -12.30 -7.05 -16.78
N LYS A 418 -12.06 -5.98 -16.01
CA LYS A 418 -10.70 -5.61 -15.57
C LYS A 418 -9.95 -6.81 -14.93
N MET A 419 -10.68 -7.64 -14.16
CA MET A 419 -10.10 -8.83 -13.54
C MET A 419 -9.79 -9.92 -14.58
N GLY A 420 -10.71 -10.17 -15.53
CA GLY A 420 -10.48 -11.15 -16.59
C GLY A 420 -9.30 -10.78 -17.49
N ILE A 421 -9.18 -9.51 -17.85
CA ILE A 421 -8.04 -8.98 -18.62
C ILE A 421 -6.74 -9.09 -17.81
N ALA A 422 -6.75 -8.73 -16.52
CA ALA A 422 -5.57 -8.85 -15.67
C ALA A 422 -5.11 -10.30 -15.54
N LEU A 423 -6.06 -11.23 -15.37
CA LEU A 423 -5.77 -12.66 -15.29
C LEU A 423 -5.15 -13.19 -16.58
N GLY A 424 -5.70 -12.80 -17.74
CA GLY A 424 -5.17 -13.18 -19.05
C GLY A 424 -3.76 -12.64 -19.30
N ILE A 425 -3.50 -11.36 -18.98
CA ILE A 425 -2.17 -10.76 -19.11
C ILE A 425 -1.17 -11.44 -18.18
N GLN A 426 -1.55 -11.68 -16.92
CA GLN A 426 -0.67 -12.37 -15.96
C GLN A 426 -0.39 -13.82 -16.40
N ALA A 427 -1.40 -14.51 -16.96
CA ALA A 427 -1.19 -15.84 -17.54
C ALA A 427 -0.18 -15.81 -18.68
N MET A 428 -0.29 -14.86 -19.62
CA MET A 428 0.66 -14.70 -20.71
C MET A 428 2.11 -14.50 -20.26
N HIS A 429 2.35 -14.02 -19.05
CA HIS A 429 3.71 -13.93 -18.48
C HIS A 429 4.26 -15.24 -17.92
N GLN A 430 3.47 -16.34 -17.87
CA GLN A 430 3.85 -17.55 -17.13
C GLN A 430 3.66 -18.86 -17.89
N VAL A 431 2.86 -18.86 -18.95
CA VAL A 431 2.42 -20.09 -19.63
C VAL A 431 3.36 -20.54 -20.75
N HIS A 432 4.66 -20.61 -20.46
CA HIS A 432 5.72 -20.94 -21.40
C HIS A 432 6.32 -22.30 -21.04
N TYR A 433 5.90 -23.35 -21.74
CA TYR A 433 6.20 -24.73 -21.35
C TYR A 433 7.19 -25.41 -22.30
N PRO A 434 8.04 -26.34 -21.80
CA PRO A 434 9.09 -26.95 -22.58
C PRO A 434 8.58 -27.88 -23.69
N ASN A 435 7.37 -28.43 -23.57
CA ASN A 435 6.81 -29.32 -24.61
C ASN A 435 6.53 -28.58 -25.93
N TYR A 436 6.25 -27.24 -25.89
CA TYR A 436 6.15 -26.43 -27.10
C TYR A 436 7.43 -26.41 -27.91
N ILE A 437 8.60 -26.48 -27.27
CA ILE A 437 9.88 -26.48 -27.97
C ILE A 437 10.02 -27.74 -28.82
N ARG A 438 9.52 -28.86 -28.31
CA ARG A 438 9.49 -30.15 -29.03
C ARG A 438 8.40 -30.17 -30.12
N ASP A 439 7.20 -29.67 -29.79
CA ASP A 439 6.06 -29.64 -30.72
C ASP A 439 5.37 -28.28 -30.72
N LYS A 440 5.60 -27.51 -31.76
CA LYS A 440 5.05 -26.15 -31.96
C LYS A 440 3.50 -26.08 -32.00
N ARG A 441 2.82 -27.22 -32.09
CA ARG A 441 1.36 -27.31 -32.03
C ARG A 441 0.81 -27.23 -30.59
N LEU A 442 1.67 -27.49 -29.58
CA LEU A 442 1.31 -27.50 -28.16
C LEU A 442 1.37 -26.08 -27.56
N LYS A 443 0.84 -25.10 -28.29
CA LYS A 443 0.71 -23.72 -27.78
C LYS A 443 -0.26 -23.69 -26.58
N THR A 444 0.03 -22.87 -25.59
CA THR A 444 -0.93 -22.56 -24.52
C THR A 444 -2.09 -21.75 -25.07
N ARG A 445 -3.31 -22.20 -24.83
CA ARG A 445 -4.53 -21.49 -25.29
C ARG A 445 -5.12 -20.64 -24.17
N ILE A 446 -5.38 -19.36 -24.47
CA ILE A 446 -6.12 -18.47 -23.60
C ILE A 446 -7.38 -18.03 -24.36
N THR A 447 -8.53 -18.42 -23.84
CA THR A 447 -9.84 -18.11 -24.45
C THR A 447 -10.57 -17.08 -23.62
N PHE A 448 -10.99 -15.99 -24.25
CA PHE A 448 -11.87 -14.99 -23.64
C PHE A 448 -13.28 -15.15 -24.17
N ILE A 449 -14.27 -15.26 -23.28
CA ILE A 449 -15.68 -15.36 -23.61
C ILE A 449 -16.39 -14.14 -23.04
N ASP A 450 -17.02 -13.32 -23.89
CA ASP A 450 -17.77 -12.14 -23.46
C ASP A 450 -18.88 -11.80 -24.44
N THR A 451 -19.94 -11.18 -23.96
CA THR A 451 -21.02 -10.66 -24.81
C THR A 451 -20.57 -9.57 -25.76
N CYS A 452 -19.55 -8.83 -25.39
CA CYS A 452 -18.92 -7.74 -26.16
C CYS A 452 -17.50 -8.09 -26.62
N ALA A 453 -17.19 -9.39 -26.79
CA ALA A 453 -15.83 -9.85 -27.13
C ALA A 453 -15.25 -9.21 -28.39
N ASP A 454 -16.08 -8.81 -29.36
CA ASP A 454 -15.69 -8.07 -30.57
C ASP A 454 -15.09 -6.70 -30.24
N LYS A 455 -15.72 -5.94 -29.34
CA LYS A 455 -15.26 -4.63 -28.88
C LYS A 455 -14.03 -4.75 -27.98
N GLU A 456 -14.10 -5.65 -27.01
CA GLU A 456 -13.00 -5.89 -26.07
C GLU A 456 -11.74 -6.40 -26.79
N MET A 457 -11.88 -7.27 -27.80
CA MET A 457 -10.76 -7.67 -28.65
C MET A 457 -10.15 -6.48 -29.40
N ALA A 458 -10.99 -5.56 -29.92
CA ALA A 458 -10.51 -4.38 -30.62
C ALA A 458 -9.70 -3.47 -29.69
N PHE A 459 -10.16 -3.25 -28.44
CA PHE A 459 -9.41 -2.52 -27.43
C PHE A 459 -8.11 -3.23 -27.06
N PHE A 460 -8.15 -4.54 -26.92
CA PHE A 460 -6.98 -5.34 -26.60
C PHE A 460 -5.93 -5.28 -27.72
N LYS A 461 -6.36 -5.37 -29.00
CA LYS A 461 -5.50 -5.17 -30.18
C LYS A 461 -4.92 -3.77 -30.24
N GLY A 462 -5.72 -2.75 -29.93
CA GLY A 462 -5.26 -1.36 -29.89
C GLY A 462 -4.21 -1.13 -28.79
N ARG A 463 -4.33 -1.83 -27.68
CA ARG A 463 -3.38 -1.76 -26.57
C ARG A 463 -2.06 -2.51 -26.84
N PHE A 464 -2.13 -3.66 -27.53
CA PHE A 464 -0.99 -4.54 -27.80
C PHE A 464 -0.80 -4.82 -29.28
N PRO A 465 -0.61 -3.78 -30.13
CA PRO A 465 -0.60 -3.97 -31.59
C PRO A 465 0.51 -4.90 -32.06
N ALA A 466 1.71 -4.81 -31.47
CA ALA A 466 2.83 -5.66 -31.86
C ALA A 466 2.58 -7.14 -31.51
N LEU A 467 1.93 -7.44 -30.39
CA LEU A 467 1.54 -8.80 -30.00
C LEU A 467 0.62 -9.40 -31.07
N PHE A 468 -0.40 -8.67 -31.52
CA PHE A 468 -1.37 -9.17 -32.49
C PHE A 468 -0.83 -9.31 -33.92
N GLN A 469 0.35 -8.77 -34.20
CA GLN A 469 1.07 -9.01 -35.45
C GLN A 469 1.86 -10.34 -35.45
N LEU A 470 2.02 -10.99 -34.30
CA LEU A 470 2.80 -12.21 -34.14
C LEU A 470 1.98 -13.36 -33.56
N VAL A 471 1.04 -13.09 -32.64
CA VAL A 471 0.30 -14.13 -31.92
C VAL A 471 -0.73 -14.80 -32.83
N ARG A 472 -0.79 -16.12 -32.76
CA ARG A 472 -1.85 -16.90 -33.39
C ARG A 472 -3.18 -16.59 -32.69
N GLN A 473 -4.20 -16.19 -33.42
CA GLN A 473 -5.45 -15.70 -32.86
C GLN A 473 -6.67 -16.13 -33.68
N ARG A 474 -7.83 -16.16 -33.01
CA ARG A 474 -9.13 -16.25 -33.70
C ARG A 474 -10.23 -15.49 -32.97
N PHE A 475 -11.23 -15.05 -33.73
CA PHE A 475 -12.49 -14.51 -33.22
C PHE A 475 -13.64 -15.35 -33.74
N PHE A 476 -14.63 -15.61 -32.90
CA PHE A 476 -15.81 -16.36 -33.29
C PHE A 476 -17.06 -15.85 -32.59
N ASP A 477 -18.16 -15.62 -33.36
CA ASP A 477 -19.45 -15.21 -32.83
C ASP A 477 -20.36 -16.44 -32.65
N LEU A 478 -20.57 -16.84 -31.40
CA LEU A 478 -21.33 -18.02 -31.01
C LEU A 478 -22.86 -17.84 -31.12
N HIS A 479 -23.35 -16.58 -31.32
CA HIS A 479 -24.76 -16.31 -31.54
C HIS A 479 -25.21 -16.60 -32.98
N THR A 480 -24.29 -16.39 -33.94
CA THR A 480 -24.60 -16.45 -35.36
C THR A 480 -24.14 -17.72 -36.06
N SER A 481 -23.22 -18.46 -35.42
CA SER A 481 -22.50 -19.56 -36.04
C SER A 481 -23.18 -20.91 -35.89
N LYS A 482 -23.11 -21.74 -36.93
CA LYS A 482 -23.63 -23.10 -36.89
C LYS A 482 -22.74 -23.99 -36.02
N LYS A 483 -23.35 -24.94 -35.26
CA LYS A 483 -22.67 -25.82 -34.27
C LYS A 483 -21.41 -26.54 -34.80
N ASN A 484 -21.34 -26.81 -36.11
CA ASN A 484 -20.24 -27.58 -36.70
C ASN A 484 -19.01 -26.73 -37.12
N GLU A 485 -19.11 -25.41 -37.09
CA GLU A 485 -18.00 -24.53 -37.50
C GLU A 485 -16.97 -24.31 -36.40
N LEU A 486 -17.35 -24.55 -35.14
CA LEU A 486 -16.47 -24.41 -33.96
C LEU A 486 -15.36 -25.44 -33.86
N ILE A 487 -15.57 -26.62 -34.46
CA ILE A 487 -14.67 -27.78 -34.31
C ILE A 487 -13.46 -27.68 -35.23
N ALA A 488 -13.56 -26.89 -36.33
CA ALA A 488 -12.51 -26.77 -37.29
C ALA A 488 -11.40 -25.85 -36.79
N ASP A 489 -10.18 -26.33 -36.74
CA ASP A 489 -8.98 -25.50 -36.56
C ASP A 489 -8.81 -24.45 -37.70
N SER A 490 -9.77 -24.42 -38.63
CA SER A 490 -9.75 -23.68 -39.89
C SER A 490 -9.89 -22.14 -39.75
N ASN A 491 -10.31 -21.65 -38.59
CA ASN A 491 -10.55 -20.22 -38.41
C ASN A 491 -9.44 -19.47 -37.63
N TRP A 492 -8.33 -20.15 -37.39
CA TRP A 492 -7.17 -19.52 -36.79
C TRP A 492 -6.39 -18.70 -37.81
N ILE A 493 -6.00 -17.50 -37.38
CA ILE A 493 -5.11 -16.63 -38.13
C ILE A 493 -3.75 -16.72 -37.43
N ASP A 494 -2.75 -17.29 -38.09
CA ASP A 494 -1.38 -17.22 -37.67
C ASP A 494 -0.64 -16.23 -38.58
N PRO A 495 -0.27 -15.03 -38.06
CA PRO A 495 0.37 -14.02 -38.89
C PRO A 495 1.73 -14.49 -39.47
N MET A 496 2.44 -15.37 -38.78
CA MET A 496 3.75 -15.86 -39.19
C MET A 496 3.67 -16.96 -40.28
N GLU A 497 2.47 -17.53 -40.52
CA GLU A 497 2.25 -18.51 -41.61
C GLU A 497 1.82 -17.81 -42.93
N GLN A 498 1.65 -16.47 -42.92
CA GLN A 498 1.31 -15.71 -44.13
C GLN A 498 2.57 -15.34 -44.90
N ASP A 499 2.57 -15.55 -46.21
CA ASP A 499 3.75 -15.33 -47.09
C ASP A 499 4.21 -13.85 -47.11
N ASP A 500 3.33 -12.90 -46.79
CA ASP A 500 3.61 -11.48 -46.74
C ASP A 500 3.92 -10.95 -45.32
N CYS A 501 4.13 -11.84 -44.35
CA CYS A 501 4.45 -11.44 -42.99
C CYS A 501 5.79 -10.70 -42.93
N PRO A 502 5.84 -9.46 -42.46
CA PRO A 502 7.08 -8.68 -42.41
C PRO A 502 8.09 -9.20 -41.37
N TRP A 503 7.68 -10.15 -40.52
CA TRP A 503 8.47 -10.65 -39.38
C TRP A 503 9.07 -12.05 -39.62
N LEU A 504 8.90 -12.62 -40.83
CA LEU A 504 9.44 -13.96 -41.17
C LEU A 504 10.96 -14.07 -41.01
N HIS A 505 11.68 -12.96 -41.15
CA HIS A 505 13.14 -12.91 -41.00
C HIS A 505 13.61 -13.16 -39.56
N LEU A 506 12.70 -13.00 -38.55
CA LEU A 506 12.99 -13.19 -37.11
C LEU A 506 12.96 -14.67 -36.70
N SER A 507 12.60 -15.58 -37.59
CA SER A 507 12.52 -17.01 -37.31
C SER A 507 13.35 -17.79 -38.29
N GLU A 508 14.28 -18.62 -37.78
CA GLU A 508 15.15 -19.45 -38.63
C GLU A 508 14.35 -20.47 -39.44
N ASN A 509 13.29 -21.01 -38.87
CA ASN A 509 12.44 -22.03 -39.51
C ASN A 509 11.21 -21.43 -40.21
N LYS A 510 11.11 -20.11 -40.29
CA LYS A 510 9.94 -19.39 -40.83
C LYS A 510 8.62 -19.84 -40.21
N SER A 511 8.67 -20.23 -38.94
CA SER A 511 7.52 -20.64 -38.14
C SER A 511 7.29 -19.69 -36.96
N ASN A 512 6.08 -19.68 -36.48
CA ASN A 512 5.75 -18.83 -35.34
C ASN A 512 6.54 -19.25 -34.09
N PHE A 513 7.20 -18.26 -33.46
CA PHE A 513 7.99 -18.47 -32.24
C PHE A 513 7.22 -18.08 -30.97
N ILE A 514 5.99 -17.57 -31.10
CA ILE A 514 5.11 -17.28 -29.96
C ILE A 514 4.38 -18.55 -29.54
N ASP A 515 4.53 -18.97 -28.30
CA ASP A 515 4.01 -20.21 -27.73
C ASP A 515 2.62 -20.10 -27.08
N VAL A 516 1.99 -18.94 -27.21
CA VAL A 516 0.62 -18.67 -26.75
C VAL A 516 -0.28 -18.45 -27.96
N GLU A 517 -1.54 -18.89 -27.88
CA GLU A 517 -2.59 -18.56 -28.84
C GLU A 517 -3.79 -17.95 -28.14
N LEU A 518 -4.40 -16.94 -28.77
CA LEU A 518 -5.51 -16.17 -28.20
C LEU A 518 -6.81 -16.44 -28.94
N GLU A 519 -7.85 -16.75 -28.21
CA GLU A 519 -9.19 -16.99 -28.74
C GLU A 519 -10.18 -16.03 -28.10
N PHE A 520 -11.02 -15.39 -28.92
CA PHE A 520 -12.06 -14.49 -28.48
C PHE A 520 -13.41 -14.99 -28.97
N LEU A 521 -14.31 -15.29 -28.04
CA LEU A 521 -15.63 -15.85 -28.31
C LEU A 521 -16.71 -14.89 -27.85
N LYS A 522 -17.56 -14.46 -28.79
CA LYS A 522 -18.70 -13.62 -28.45
C LYS A 522 -19.91 -14.49 -28.08
N GLY A 523 -20.36 -14.35 -26.85
CA GLY A 523 -21.51 -15.12 -26.34
C GLY A 523 -21.72 -14.98 -24.84
N GLU A 524 -22.90 -15.34 -24.38
CA GLU A 524 -23.24 -15.44 -22.96
C GLU A 524 -22.96 -16.85 -22.47
N LEU A 525 -22.53 -17.01 -21.21
CA LEU A 525 -22.20 -18.32 -20.63
C LEU A 525 -23.39 -19.28 -20.63
N GLU A 526 -24.61 -18.74 -20.46
CA GLU A 526 -25.88 -19.48 -20.46
C GLU A 526 -26.36 -19.86 -21.89
N SER A 527 -25.77 -19.25 -22.92
CA SER A 527 -26.17 -19.52 -24.32
C SER A 527 -25.79 -20.95 -24.76
N ASP A 528 -26.61 -21.56 -25.63
CA ASP A 528 -26.33 -22.90 -26.14
C ASP A 528 -25.00 -23.00 -26.88
N GLY A 529 -24.59 -21.94 -27.56
CA GLY A 529 -23.30 -21.89 -28.28
C GLY A 529 -22.09 -21.97 -27.32
N VAL A 530 -22.09 -21.18 -26.24
CA VAL A 530 -21.00 -21.21 -25.25
C VAL A 530 -21.00 -22.52 -24.48
N ARG A 531 -22.18 -23.00 -24.07
CA ARG A 531 -22.31 -24.31 -23.37
C ARG A 531 -21.79 -25.47 -24.23
N GLU A 532 -22.10 -25.46 -25.53
CA GLU A 532 -21.60 -26.46 -26.45
C GLU A 532 -20.09 -26.37 -26.66
N TYR A 533 -19.54 -25.15 -26.79
CA TYR A 533 -18.09 -24.94 -26.83
C TYR A 533 -17.41 -25.53 -25.59
N LEU A 534 -17.93 -25.24 -24.40
CA LEU A 534 -17.37 -25.77 -23.16
C LEU A 534 -17.44 -27.30 -23.08
N ARG A 535 -18.53 -27.94 -23.60
CA ARG A 535 -18.59 -29.40 -23.71
C ARG A 535 -17.51 -29.95 -24.65
N GLN A 536 -17.30 -29.32 -25.79
CA GLN A 536 -16.28 -29.74 -26.74
C GLN A 536 -14.87 -29.64 -26.14
N VAL A 537 -14.56 -28.54 -25.44
CA VAL A 537 -13.28 -28.40 -24.74
C VAL A 537 -13.13 -29.45 -23.64
N ALA A 538 -14.21 -29.73 -22.89
CA ALA A 538 -14.21 -30.71 -21.80
C ALA A 538 -14.04 -32.16 -22.30
N ASN A 539 -14.48 -32.48 -23.52
CA ASN A 539 -14.41 -33.80 -24.15
C ASN A 539 -13.32 -33.87 -25.24
N SER A 540 -12.36 -32.94 -25.25
CA SER A 540 -11.26 -32.95 -26.23
C SER A 540 -10.48 -34.26 -26.18
N GLU A 541 -10.11 -34.80 -27.34
CA GLU A 541 -9.22 -35.96 -27.43
C GLU A 541 -7.76 -35.58 -27.06
N GLN A 542 -7.41 -34.29 -27.24
CA GLN A 542 -6.09 -33.77 -26.88
C GLN A 542 -5.96 -33.69 -25.36
N PRO A 543 -4.99 -34.36 -24.73
CA PRO A 543 -4.71 -34.19 -23.31
C PRO A 543 -4.56 -32.70 -22.96
N THR A 544 -5.40 -32.24 -22.03
CA THR A 544 -5.47 -30.81 -21.74
C THR A 544 -5.57 -30.57 -20.23
N LYS A 545 -4.83 -29.60 -19.71
CA LYS A 545 -5.03 -29.06 -18.37
C LYS A 545 -5.93 -27.82 -18.51
N LEU A 546 -7.21 -28.01 -18.19
CA LEU A 546 -8.26 -27.00 -18.36
C LEU A 546 -8.52 -26.28 -17.04
N THR A 547 -8.42 -24.96 -17.05
CA THR A 547 -8.86 -24.09 -15.96
C THR A 547 -9.87 -23.09 -16.50
N ILE A 548 -10.98 -22.89 -15.76
CA ILE A 548 -12.02 -21.92 -16.15
C ILE A 548 -12.08 -20.82 -15.10
N ALA A 549 -11.97 -19.56 -15.49
CA ALA A 549 -12.09 -18.41 -14.62
C ALA A 549 -13.34 -17.59 -14.98
N ILE A 550 -14.28 -17.47 -14.05
CA ILE A 550 -15.51 -16.71 -14.22
C ILE A 550 -15.29 -15.32 -13.63
N CYS A 551 -15.05 -14.33 -14.49
CA CYS A 551 -14.65 -12.96 -14.14
C CYS A 551 -15.78 -11.93 -14.38
N LEU A 552 -17.04 -12.33 -14.20
CA LEU A 552 -18.18 -11.44 -14.33
C LEU A 552 -18.18 -10.40 -13.21
N THR A 553 -18.47 -9.14 -13.54
CA THR A 553 -18.47 -8.03 -12.58
C THR A 553 -19.55 -8.12 -11.51
N ARG A 554 -20.67 -8.78 -11.84
CA ARG A 554 -21.76 -9.00 -10.90
C ARG A 554 -21.57 -10.33 -10.18
N THR A 555 -21.26 -10.26 -8.90
CA THR A 555 -20.93 -11.42 -8.04
C THR A 555 -21.97 -12.53 -8.09
N HIS A 556 -23.27 -12.18 -8.01
CA HIS A 556 -24.36 -13.17 -8.06
C HIS A 556 -24.46 -13.89 -9.41
N GLN A 557 -24.16 -13.22 -10.51
CA GLN A 557 -24.13 -13.85 -11.83
C GLN A 557 -22.93 -14.80 -11.95
N ALA A 558 -21.78 -14.43 -11.43
CA ALA A 558 -20.61 -15.31 -11.41
C ALA A 558 -20.87 -16.60 -10.63
N VAL A 559 -21.54 -16.50 -9.45
CA VAL A 559 -21.95 -17.68 -8.68
C VAL A 559 -22.95 -18.55 -9.47
N ALA A 560 -24.03 -17.95 -9.99
CA ALA A 560 -25.04 -18.68 -10.76
C ALA A 560 -24.41 -19.37 -11.98
N ALA A 561 -23.58 -18.66 -12.73
CA ALA A 561 -22.87 -19.19 -13.88
C ALA A 561 -22.00 -20.40 -13.52
N SER A 562 -21.33 -20.37 -12.37
CA SER A 562 -20.54 -21.50 -11.90
C SER A 562 -21.40 -22.73 -11.57
N LEU A 563 -22.55 -22.53 -10.93
CA LEU A 563 -23.42 -23.63 -10.50
C LEU A 563 -24.15 -24.31 -11.68
N TYR A 564 -24.46 -23.53 -12.71
CA TYR A 564 -25.19 -24.03 -13.89
C TYR A 564 -24.29 -24.44 -15.06
N MET A 565 -22.97 -24.54 -14.84
CA MET A 565 -22.03 -25.08 -15.81
C MET A 565 -22.46 -26.50 -16.28
N PRO A 566 -22.27 -26.88 -17.55
CA PRO A 566 -22.59 -28.23 -18.02
C PRO A 566 -21.90 -29.32 -17.18
N LEU A 567 -22.64 -30.42 -16.93
CA LEU A 567 -22.11 -31.55 -16.14
C LEU A 567 -20.88 -32.18 -16.76
N GLU A 568 -20.83 -32.22 -18.09
CA GLU A 568 -19.70 -32.75 -18.84
C GLU A 568 -18.40 -32.00 -18.52
N VAL A 569 -18.52 -30.68 -18.25
CA VAL A 569 -17.36 -29.86 -17.84
C VAL A 569 -16.87 -30.28 -16.45
N TYR A 570 -17.77 -30.41 -15.48
CA TYR A 570 -17.40 -30.85 -14.13
C TYR A 570 -16.82 -32.26 -14.08
N ASN A 571 -17.32 -33.16 -14.91
CA ASN A 571 -16.89 -34.55 -14.97
C ASN A 571 -15.68 -34.77 -15.85
N SER A 572 -15.23 -33.73 -16.55
CA SER A 572 -14.05 -33.80 -17.43
C SER A 572 -12.79 -34.14 -16.64
N PRO A 573 -11.99 -35.10 -17.11
CA PRO A 573 -10.68 -35.39 -16.55
C PRO A 573 -9.69 -34.24 -16.82
N HIS A 574 -9.97 -33.38 -17.79
CA HIS A 574 -9.15 -32.23 -18.15
C HIS A 574 -9.34 -31.06 -17.17
N LEU A 575 -10.52 -30.96 -16.55
CA LEU A 575 -10.83 -29.83 -15.66
C LEU A 575 -10.03 -29.92 -14.35
N GLN A 576 -9.19 -28.94 -14.13
CA GLN A 576 -8.44 -28.76 -12.89
C GLN A 576 -9.32 -28.05 -11.82
N GLN A 577 -9.66 -26.79 -12.08
CA GLN A 577 -10.45 -25.95 -11.18
C GLN A 577 -11.30 -24.96 -11.97
N ILE A 578 -12.33 -24.44 -11.30
CA ILE A 578 -13.14 -23.31 -11.75
C ILE A 578 -12.96 -22.18 -10.73
N TRP A 579 -12.40 -21.08 -11.16
CA TRP A 579 -12.19 -19.90 -10.33
C TRP A 579 -13.35 -18.94 -10.51
N VAL A 580 -13.92 -18.48 -9.39
CA VAL A 580 -15.13 -17.63 -9.40
C VAL A 580 -14.81 -16.30 -8.75
N TYR A 581 -14.88 -15.23 -9.54
CA TYR A 581 -14.62 -13.88 -9.05
C TYR A 581 -15.69 -13.46 -8.04
N GLN A 582 -15.26 -13.16 -6.82
CA GLN A 582 -16.09 -12.76 -5.69
C GLN A 582 -15.47 -11.52 -5.05
N ARG A 583 -16.11 -10.35 -5.21
CA ARG A 583 -15.57 -9.09 -4.70
C ARG A 583 -15.82 -8.90 -3.20
N GLU A 584 -17.05 -9.19 -2.75
CA GLU A 584 -17.54 -8.81 -1.42
C GLU A 584 -17.47 -9.96 -0.41
N ALA A 585 -17.95 -11.11 -0.77
CA ALA A 585 -17.98 -12.28 0.10
C ALA A 585 -17.84 -13.58 -0.69
N ALA A 586 -16.99 -14.47 -0.18
CA ALA A 586 -16.69 -15.75 -0.80
C ALA A 586 -17.44 -16.93 -0.15
N ASP A 587 -18.24 -16.68 0.88
CA ASP A 587 -18.84 -17.72 1.74
C ASP A 587 -19.69 -18.75 0.98
N ILE A 588 -20.44 -18.31 -0.03
CA ILE A 588 -21.27 -19.24 -0.82
C ILE A 588 -20.37 -20.25 -1.55
N ILE A 589 -19.32 -19.78 -2.24
CA ILE A 589 -18.40 -20.66 -2.97
C ILE A 589 -17.55 -21.48 -1.99
N ASN A 590 -17.09 -20.88 -0.90
CA ASN A 590 -16.35 -21.57 0.14
C ASN A 590 -17.16 -22.73 0.74
N ASN A 591 -18.44 -22.52 1.05
CA ASN A 591 -19.31 -23.55 1.59
C ASN A 591 -19.61 -24.67 0.58
N LEU A 592 -19.72 -24.32 -0.71
CA LEU A 592 -19.93 -25.30 -1.78
C LEU A 592 -18.70 -26.14 -2.09
N SER A 593 -17.51 -25.56 -1.91
CA SER A 593 -16.24 -26.23 -2.19
C SER A 593 -15.69 -27.00 -0.99
N ASP A 594 -16.32 -26.88 0.19
CA ASP A 594 -15.83 -27.49 1.42
C ASP A 594 -16.04 -29.01 1.43
N GLU A 595 -14.95 -29.76 1.52
CA GLU A 595 -14.96 -31.24 1.58
C GLU A 595 -15.56 -31.79 2.89
N ILE A 596 -15.59 -30.95 3.95
CA ILE A 596 -16.03 -31.33 5.29
C ILE A 596 -17.57 -31.38 5.37
N VAL A 597 -18.28 -30.72 4.48
CA VAL A 597 -19.75 -30.75 4.42
C VAL A 597 -20.17 -32.05 3.75
N GLN A 598 -20.55 -33.06 4.54
CA GLN A 598 -20.86 -34.42 4.14
C GLN A 598 -21.92 -34.59 3.02
N ASN A 599 -22.55 -33.53 2.54
CA ASN A 599 -23.58 -33.55 1.52
C ASN A 599 -23.22 -32.73 0.27
N THR A 600 -22.00 -32.20 0.15
CA THR A 600 -21.61 -31.42 -1.05
C THR A 600 -21.34 -32.36 -2.21
N SER A 601 -21.89 -32.07 -3.37
CA SER A 601 -21.56 -32.81 -4.59
C SER A 601 -20.09 -32.68 -4.92
N ILE A 602 -19.37 -33.78 -5.16
CA ILE A 602 -17.94 -33.84 -5.52
C ILE A 602 -17.59 -32.84 -6.63
N ARG A 603 -18.53 -32.57 -7.54
CA ARG A 603 -18.33 -31.62 -8.64
C ARG A 603 -17.99 -30.20 -8.17
N TYR A 604 -18.57 -29.72 -7.06
CA TYR A 604 -18.36 -28.36 -6.56
C TYR A 604 -17.04 -28.19 -5.78
N GLN A 605 -16.38 -29.27 -5.41
CA GLN A 605 -15.05 -29.24 -4.80
C GLN A 605 -13.97 -28.60 -5.69
N LYS A 606 -14.23 -28.51 -7.02
CA LYS A 606 -13.35 -27.82 -7.97
C LYS A 606 -13.52 -26.30 -8.01
N LEU A 607 -14.54 -25.74 -7.33
CA LEU A 607 -14.77 -24.30 -7.26
C LEU A 607 -13.79 -23.62 -6.30
N ARG A 608 -13.27 -22.46 -6.70
CA ARG A 608 -12.42 -21.62 -5.83
C ARG A 608 -12.81 -20.15 -6.00
N PRO A 609 -13.16 -19.43 -4.91
CA PRO A 609 -13.40 -18.00 -4.99
C PRO A 609 -12.08 -17.24 -5.06
N PHE A 610 -12.07 -16.09 -5.73
CA PHE A 610 -10.94 -15.18 -5.78
C PHE A 610 -11.38 -13.73 -5.99
N GLY A 611 -10.51 -12.78 -5.72
CA GLY A 611 -10.78 -11.36 -5.97
C GLY A 611 -11.40 -10.61 -4.80
N MET A 612 -11.47 -11.21 -3.60
CA MET A 612 -12.07 -10.59 -2.42
C MET A 612 -11.38 -9.29 -2.04
N LEU A 613 -12.15 -8.35 -1.48
CA LEU A 613 -11.63 -7.06 -1.01
C LEU A 613 -10.71 -7.22 0.20
N TYR A 614 -11.03 -8.19 1.06
CA TYR A 614 -10.26 -8.46 2.27
C TYR A 614 -9.27 -9.59 2.00
N GLY A 615 -8.00 -9.27 2.03
CA GLY A 615 -6.94 -10.22 1.78
C GLY A 615 -5.57 -9.57 1.94
N ASP A 616 -4.52 -10.36 1.91
CA ASP A 616 -3.16 -9.84 1.95
C ASP A 616 -2.73 -9.32 0.58
N TYR A 617 -2.91 -8.02 0.35
CA TYR A 617 -2.52 -7.37 -0.91
C TYR A 617 -1.02 -7.11 -1.01
N MET A 618 -0.28 -7.24 0.08
CA MET A 618 1.06 -6.64 0.21
C MET A 618 2.18 -7.65 0.51
N ASP A 619 1.88 -8.95 0.42
CA ASP A 619 2.92 -9.97 0.64
C ASP A 619 3.76 -10.20 -0.64
N ASP A 620 4.44 -9.14 -1.06
CA ASP A 620 5.32 -9.11 -2.23
C ASP A 620 6.81 -9.07 -1.90
N ARG A 621 7.18 -9.08 -0.62
CA ARG A 621 8.58 -8.91 -0.18
C ARG A 621 9.53 -9.94 -0.73
N ARG A 622 9.15 -11.21 -0.63
CA ARG A 622 10.00 -12.31 -1.11
C ARG A 622 10.16 -12.26 -2.62
N ARG A 623 9.07 -11.93 -3.32
CA ARG A 623 9.10 -11.69 -4.75
C ARG A 623 10.07 -10.57 -5.10
N TYR A 624 9.97 -9.45 -4.39
CA TYR A 624 10.83 -8.29 -4.62
C TYR A 624 12.30 -8.60 -4.32
N LEU A 625 12.58 -9.31 -3.23
CA LEU A 625 13.93 -9.72 -2.87
C LEU A 625 14.52 -10.71 -3.90
N LYS A 626 13.73 -11.70 -4.35
CA LYS A 626 14.16 -12.59 -5.44
C LYS A 626 14.47 -11.82 -6.71
N ALA A 627 13.64 -10.84 -7.09
CA ALA A 627 13.86 -10.03 -8.28
C ALA A 627 15.13 -9.15 -8.16
N MET A 628 15.43 -8.63 -6.98
CA MET A 628 16.66 -7.89 -6.70
C MET A 628 17.89 -8.79 -6.82
N LEU A 629 17.82 -10.02 -6.29
CA LEU A 629 18.90 -11.02 -6.41
C LEU A 629 19.09 -11.48 -7.84
N THR A 630 18.01 -11.68 -8.59
CA THR A 630 18.06 -12.00 -10.02
C THR A 630 18.75 -10.89 -10.81
N ASN A 631 18.40 -9.63 -10.56
CA ASN A 631 19.08 -8.50 -11.19
C ASN A 631 20.56 -8.44 -10.83
N MET A 632 20.93 -8.72 -9.58
CA MET A 632 22.33 -8.77 -9.18
C MET A 632 23.09 -9.88 -9.90
N ALA A 633 22.49 -11.08 -10.02
CA ALA A 633 23.09 -12.17 -10.78
C ALA A 633 23.33 -11.74 -12.23
N TYR A 634 22.35 -11.12 -12.86
CA TYR A 634 22.47 -10.59 -14.21
C TYR A 634 23.58 -9.53 -14.34
N ASP A 635 23.62 -8.53 -13.43
CA ASP A 635 24.63 -7.47 -13.45
C ASP A 635 26.05 -8.04 -13.25
N THR A 636 26.19 -9.08 -12.45
CA THR A 636 27.47 -9.77 -12.24
C THR A 636 27.91 -10.48 -13.52
N MET A 637 26.99 -11.08 -14.27
CA MET A 637 27.30 -11.77 -15.55
C MET A 637 27.67 -10.81 -16.65
N VAL A 638 26.87 -9.75 -16.86
CA VAL A 638 27.04 -8.82 -17.98
C VAL A 638 28.19 -7.84 -17.76
N GLY A 639 28.46 -7.49 -16.51
CA GLY A 639 29.45 -6.49 -16.14
C GLY A 639 29.07 -5.07 -16.58
N ASN A 640 29.33 -4.06 -15.76
CA ASN A 640 29.21 -2.67 -16.15
C ASN A 640 30.54 -2.20 -16.79
N GLY A 641 30.54 -1.99 -18.12
CA GLY A 641 31.70 -1.49 -18.83
C GLY A 641 32.90 -2.46 -18.87
N GLY A 642 32.66 -3.79 -18.79
CA GLY A 642 33.71 -4.83 -18.80
C GLY A 642 34.28 -5.15 -17.41
N VAL A 643 33.82 -4.49 -16.35
CA VAL A 643 34.18 -4.83 -14.97
C VAL A 643 33.04 -5.66 -14.36
N LYS A 644 33.28 -6.94 -14.12
CA LYS A 644 32.36 -7.82 -13.41
C LYS A 644 32.31 -7.40 -11.93
N THR A 645 31.14 -7.06 -11.44
CA THR A 645 30.94 -6.80 -10.02
C THR A 645 30.85 -8.14 -9.30
N PRO A 646 31.69 -8.43 -8.30
CA PRO A 646 31.61 -9.71 -7.60
C PRO A 646 30.26 -9.84 -6.90
N TRP A 647 29.70 -11.04 -6.90
CA TRP A 647 28.53 -11.35 -6.10
C TRP A 647 28.87 -11.17 -4.62
N PRO A 648 28.09 -10.40 -3.85
CA PRO A 648 28.36 -10.23 -2.43
C PRO A 648 28.06 -11.53 -1.68
N ILE A 649 29.11 -12.18 -1.22
CA ILE A 649 29.06 -13.48 -0.50
C ILE A 649 28.27 -13.35 0.81
N ASP A 650 28.36 -12.19 1.45
CA ASP A 650 27.78 -11.93 2.78
C ASP A 650 26.49 -11.10 2.74
N MET A 651 25.63 -11.33 1.76
CA MET A 651 24.37 -10.56 1.63
C MET A 651 23.47 -10.60 2.86
N MET A 652 23.69 -11.52 3.77
CA MET A 652 22.86 -11.75 4.95
C MET A 652 23.63 -11.52 6.28
N ASP A 653 24.88 -11.13 6.22
CA ASP A 653 25.54 -10.60 7.39
C ASP A 653 24.85 -9.28 7.79
N ASN A 654 24.62 -9.08 9.08
CA ASN A 654 24.03 -7.85 9.62
C ASN A 654 24.88 -6.59 9.32
N ASN A 655 26.02 -6.75 8.65
CA ASN A 655 26.83 -5.66 8.13
C ASN A 655 26.17 -5.02 6.89
N ASP A 656 25.64 -3.84 7.09
CA ASP A 656 24.91 -2.99 6.16
C ASP A 656 25.50 -2.80 4.76
N THR A 657 26.78 -3.08 4.55
CA THR A 657 27.52 -2.71 3.33
C THR A 657 27.17 -3.55 2.10
N SER A 658 27.04 -4.87 2.22
CA SER A 658 26.78 -5.73 1.05
C SER A 658 25.32 -5.69 0.59
N ARG A 659 24.40 -5.58 1.55
CA ARG A 659 22.96 -5.36 1.28
C ARG A 659 22.72 -4.01 0.66
N MET A 660 23.43 -2.96 1.14
CA MET A 660 23.36 -1.64 0.56
C MET A 660 23.89 -1.60 -0.88
N GLN A 661 24.91 -2.37 -1.22
CA GLN A 661 25.42 -2.44 -2.60
C GLN A 661 24.41 -3.08 -3.55
N ALA A 662 23.78 -4.17 -3.13
CA ALA A 662 22.71 -4.81 -3.90
C ALA A 662 21.53 -3.87 -4.11
N ALA A 663 21.09 -3.22 -3.04
CA ALA A 663 20.03 -2.24 -3.09
C ALA A 663 20.40 -1.02 -3.95
N LYS A 664 21.65 -0.54 -3.88
CA LYS A 664 22.13 0.60 -4.73
C LYS A 664 22.05 0.27 -6.21
N GLY A 665 22.43 -0.93 -6.63
CA GLY A 665 22.27 -1.40 -8.01
C GLY A 665 20.80 -1.40 -8.43
N TRP A 666 19.95 -2.03 -7.63
CA TRP A 666 18.51 -2.13 -7.86
C TRP A 666 17.79 -0.79 -7.95
N TYR A 667 18.16 0.18 -7.11
CA TYR A 667 17.54 1.52 -7.14
C TYR A 667 17.86 2.33 -8.40
N ARG A 668 18.98 2.03 -9.05
CA ARG A 668 19.44 2.77 -10.24
C ARG A 668 18.79 2.28 -11.54
N ILE A 669 18.31 1.05 -11.58
CA ILE A 669 17.68 0.51 -12.79
C ILE A 669 16.28 1.08 -13.00
N GLU A 670 15.90 1.18 -14.26
CA GLU A 670 14.59 1.63 -14.71
C GLU A 670 13.48 0.69 -14.23
N LEU A 671 12.27 1.21 -14.13
CA LEU A 671 11.13 0.44 -13.63
C LEU A 671 10.82 -0.78 -14.53
N ASN A 672 10.93 -0.64 -15.85
CA ASN A 672 10.74 -1.74 -16.81
C ASN A 672 11.70 -2.91 -16.54
N LYS A 673 12.95 -2.65 -16.19
CA LYS A 673 13.92 -3.69 -15.83
C LYS A 673 13.59 -4.35 -14.49
N LYS A 674 13.09 -3.56 -13.52
CA LYS A 674 12.60 -4.10 -12.23
C LYS A 674 11.43 -5.05 -12.46
N MET A 675 10.47 -4.65 -13.29
CA MET A 675 9.30 -5.47 -13.63
C MET A 675 9.70 -6.73 -14.39
N SER A 676 10.66 -6.65 -15.33
CA SER A 676 11.20 -7.82 -16.06
C SER A 676 11.76 -8.87 -15.09
N ASN A 677 12.56 -8.44 -14.10
CA ASN A 677 13.06 -9.34 -13.07
C ASN A 677 11.94 -9.92 -12.18
N GLN A 678 10.88 -9.15 -11.93
CA GLN A 678 9.71 -9.64 -11.18
C GLN A 678 8.93 -10.69 -11.96
N TYR A 679 8.74 -10.51 -13.28
CA TYR A 679 8.09 -11.51 -14.13
C TYR A 679 8.94 -12.78 -14.28
N PHE A 680 10.27 -12.65 -14.31
CA PHE A 680 11.16 -13.81 -14.22
C PHE A 680 10.91 -14.60 -12.92
N VAL A 681 10.83 -13.90 -11.79
CA VAL A 681 10.57 -14.51 -10.47
C VAL A 681 9.19 -15.17 -10.42
N ASP A 682 8.17 -14.56 -10.99
CA ASP A 682 6.81 -15.12 -11.06
C ASP A 682 6.79 -16.46 -11.84
N TYR A 683 7.70 -16.65 -12.81
CA TYR A 683 7.80 -17.84 -13.64
C TYR A 683 8.68 -18.96 -13.05
N ILE A 684 9.43 -18.71 -11.96
CA ILE A 684 10.38 -19.67 -11.37
C ILE A 684 9.72 -21.03 -11.07
N TYR A 685 8.53 -21.00 -10.45
CA TYR A 685 7.89 -22.26 -10.00
C TYR A 685 7.37 -23.11 -11.16
N SER A 686 6.93 -22.49 -12.24
CA SER A 686 6.58 -23.20 -13.48
C SER A 686 7.82 -23.92 -14.08
N LYS A 687 8.99 -23.26 -14.08
CA LYS A 687 10.25 -23.88 -14.50
C LYS A 687 10.61 -25.06 -13.62
N LEU A 688 10.51 -24.93 -12.30
CA LEU A 688 10.81 -26.00 -11.36
C LEU A 688 9.89 -27.20 -11.57
N ARG A 689 8.57 -26.98 -11.67
CA ARG A 689 7.60 -28.06 -11.94
C ARG A 689 7.85 -28.74 -13.28
N SER A 690 8.39 -28.04 -14.27
CA SER A 690 8.68 -28.62 -15.58
C SER A 690 9.90 -29.57 -15.61
N VAL A 691 10.80 -29.48 -14.64
CA VAL A 691 12.03 -30.31 -14.62
C VAL A 691 12.07 -31.30 -13.46
N MET A 692 11.28 -31.10 -12.42
CA MET A 692 11.25 -31.95 -11.24
C MET A 692 9.82 -32.38 -10.88
N CYS A 693 9.72 -33.48 -10.14
CA CYS A 693 8.48 -33.89 -9.49
C CYS A 693 8.49 -33.39 -8.05
N PHE A 694 7.54 -32.53 -7.72
CA PHE A 694 7.34 -32.00 -6.36
C PHE A 694 6.09 -32.59 -5.73
N THR A 695 6.04 -32.58 -4.39
CA THR A 695 4.75 -32.69 -3.72
C THR A 695 3.90 -31.44 -3.99
N PRO A 696 2.57 -31.49 -3.81
CA PRO A 696 1.73 -30.32 -4.00
C PRO A 696 2.20 -29.10 -3.17
N GLU A 697 2.65 -29.32 -1.93
CA GLU A 697 3.17 -28.24 -1.09
C GLU A 697 4.49 -27.64 -1.59
N GLU A 698 5.35 -28.47 -2.15
CA GLU A 698 6.63 -28.03 -2.70
C GLU A 698 6.49 -27.32 -4.05
N ALA A 699 5.44 -27.67 -4.81
CA ALA A 699 5.20 -27.14 -6.15
C ALA A 699 4.62 -25.73 -6.14
N VAL A 700 4.18 -25.21 -4.97
CA VAL A 700 3.54 -23.90 -4.84
C VAL A 700 4.42 -22.92 -4.12
N CYS A 701 4.30 -21.67 -4.53
CA CYS A 701 5.12 -20.56 -4.11
C CYS A 701 4.82 -20.01 -2.71
N GLY A 702 5.80 -19.30 -2.19
CA GLY A 702 5.55 -18.08 -1.42
C GLY A 702 5.77 -18.20 0.08
N PHE A 703 6.19 -19.33 0.63
CA PHE A 703 6.40 -19.47 2.07
C PHE A 703 7.83 -19.91 2.40
N GLN A 704 8.32 -19.51 3.56
CA GLN A 704 9.50 -20.13 4.11
C GLN A 704 9.24 -21.62 4.31
N ASN A 705 10.07 -22.43 3.69
CA ASN A 705 9.94 -23.86 3.75
C ASN A 705 11.33 -24.45 4.04
N PRO A 706 11.45 -25.32 5.08
CA PRO A 706 12.71 -25.96 5.41
C PRO A 706 13.31 -26.81 4.27
N ILE A 707 12.52 -27.18 3.25
CA ILE A 707 13.03 -27.92 2.09
C ILE A 707 14.12 -27.14 1.36
N TYR A 708 14.02 -25.82 1.31
CA TYR A 708 15.01 -24.98 0.60
C TYR A 708 16.36 -24.96 1.31
N ASP A 709 16.42 -25.32 2.61
CA ASP A 709 17.67 -25.47 3.36
C ASP A 709 18.24 -26.89 3.28
N ASN A 710 17.53 -27.82 2.63
CA ASN A 710 17.97 -29.19 2.50
C ASN A 710 19.05 -29.31 1.40
N PRO A 711 20.31 -29.69 1.71
CA PRO A 711 21.39 -29.80 0.73
C PRO A 711 21.11 -30.82 -0.37
N HIS A 712 20.37 -31.88 -0.06
CA HIS A 712 19.99 -32.90 -1.04
C HIS A 712 18.99 -32.33 -2.07
N TRP A 713 17.96 -31.62 -1.61
CA TRP A 713 17.02 -30.92 -2.47
C TRP A 713 17.74 -29.91 -3.36
N LEU A 714 18.61 -29.08 -2.77
CA LEU A 714 19.39 -28.08 -3.51
C LEU A 714 20.22 -28.69 -4.61
N GLN A 715 20.98 -29.76 -4.29
CA GLN A 715 21.82 -30.45 -5.26
C GLN A 715 20.99 -31.12 -6.37
N GLN A 716 19.90 -31.78 -6.02
CA GLN A 716 19.01 -32.45 -6.98
C GLN A 716 18.36 -31.43 -7.91
N THR A 717 17.86 -30.33 -7.36
CA THR A 717 17.24 -29.24 -8.13
C THR A 717 18.25 -28.55 -9.04
N ALA A 718 19.45 -28.23 -8.55
CA ALA A 718 20.51 -27.63 -9.35
C ALA A 718 20.92 -28.54 -10.53
N ASN A 719 21.05 -29.84 -10.29
CA ASN A 719 21.36 -30.80 -11.34
C ASN A 719 20.24 -30.90 -12.39
N ALA A 720 18.97 -30.87 -11.96
CA ALA A 720 17.84 -30.89 -12.88
C ALA A 720 17.76 -29.60 -13.73
N MET A 721 17.92 -28.43 -13.11
CA MET A 721 17.95 -27.15 -13.82
C MET A 721 19.08 -27.11 -14.84
N HIS A 722 20.28 -27.55 -14.47
CA HIS A 722 21.44 -27.60 -15.37
C HIS A 722 21.24 -28.57 -16.53
N LYS A 723 20.66 -29.76 -16.29
CA LYS A 723 20.36 -30.74 -17.32
C LYS A 723 19.44 -30.19 -18.41
N TYR A 724 18.47 -29.37 -18.04
CA TYR A 724 17.48 -28.76 -18.94
C TYR A 724 17.78 -27.28 -19.23
N ALA A 725 18.97 -26.77 -18.93
CA ALA A 725 19.31 -25.34 -18.99
C ALA A 725 19.00 -24.74 -20.38
N HIS A 726 19.32 -25.41 -21.48
CA HIS A 726 19.05 -24.92 -22.83
C HIS A 726 17.53 -24.85 -23.12
N VAL A 727 16.76 -25.86 -22.75
CA VAL A 727 15.30 -25.89 -22.93
C VAL A 727 14.64 -24.80 -22.09
N LEU A 728 15.07 -24.63 -20.83
CA LEU A 728 14.57 -23.60 -19.94
C LEU A 728 14.97 -22.19 -20.40
N ALA A 729 16.14 -22.03 -21.05
CA ALA A 729 16.53 -20.75 -21.64
C ALA A 729 15.60 -20.38 -22.82
N GLN A 730 15.21 -21.36 -23.67
CA GLN A 730 14.21 -21.11 -24.71
C GLN A 730 12.85 -20.73 -24.14
N CYS A 731 12.39 -21.42 -23.08
CA CYS A 731 11.15 -21.06 -22.39
C CYS A 731 11.22 -19.65 -21.79
N GLU A 732 12.35 -19.28 -21.19
CA GLU A 732 12.57 -17.92 -20.65
C GLU A 732 12.57 -16.87 -21.77
N HIS A 733 13.20 -17.16 -22.90
CA HIS A 733 13.18 -16.26 -24.04
C HIS A 733 11.76 -16.04 -24.59
N ASN A 734 10.95 -17.12 -24.67
CA ASN A 734 9.54 -17.01 -25.08
C ASN A 734 8.74 -16.14 -24.09
N ARG A 735 8.93 -16.34 -22.78
CA ARG A 735 8.35 -15.51 -21.75
C ARG A 735 8.76 -14.04 -21.91
N TRP A 736 10.04 -13.82 -22.13
CA TRP A 736 10.61 -12.50 -22.31
C TRP A 736 10.08 -11.80 -23.57
N ASN A 737 9.97 -12.52 -24.71
CA ASN A 737 9.31 -12.02 -25.93
C ASN A 737 7.89 -11.57 -25.63
N MET A 738 7.11 -12.41 -24.96
CA MET A 738 5.74 -12.09 -24.57
C MET A 738 5.68 -10.85 -23.68
N GLU A 739 6.55 -10.75 -22.68
CA GLU A 739 6.68 -9.57 -21.81
C GLU A 739 6.92 -8.30 -22.63
N LYS A 740 7.88 -8.31 -23.56
CA LYS A 740 8.23 -7.12 -24.35
C LYS A 740 7.09 -6.69 -25.28
N LEU A 741 6.39 -7.64 -25.86
CA LEU A 741 5.20 -7.37 -26.68
C LEU A 741 4.03 -6.79 -25.85
N LEU A 742 3.82 -7.29 -24.62
CA LEU A 742 2.81 -6.76 -23.68
C LEU A 742 3.18 -5.39 -23.11
N VAL A 743 4.46 -5.10 -22.98
CA VAL A 743 4.95 -3.76 -22.63
C VAL A 743 4.74 -2.79 -23.78
N GLY A 744 4.70 -3.27 -25.06
CA GLY A 744 4.42 -2.47 -26.27
C GLY A 744 5.67 -2.25 -27.13
N PHE A 745 6.74 -3.01 -26.94
CA PHE A 745 7.84 -3.02 -27.90
C PHE A 745 7.43 -3.74 -29.18
N SER A 746 7.90 -3.24 -30.28
CA SER A 746 7.79 -3.90 -31.58
C SER A 746 9.08 -4.67 -31.89
N PRO A 747 9.00 -5.77 -32.69
CA PRO A 747 10.18 -6.40 -33.23
C PRO A 747 10.91 -5.51 -34.23
N ILE A 748 12.15 -5.88 -34.56
CA ILE A 748 13.01 -5.16 -35.48
C ILE A 748 12.60 -5.45 -36.93
N ASP A 749 12.65 -4.44 -37.82
CA ASP A 749 12.45 -4.64 -39.26
C ASP A 749 13.66 -5.36 -39.91
N GLU A 750 13.43 -5.88 -41.11
CA GLU A 750 14.43 -6.68 -41.84
C GLU A 750 15.71 -5.88 -42.18
N TYR A 751 15.57 -4.56 -42.40
CA TYR A 751 16.73 -3.72 -42.73
C TYR A 751 17.65 -3.55 -41.50
N CYS A 752 17.10 -3.17 -40.36
CA CYS A 752 17.84 -3.03 -39.12
C CYS A 752 18.39 -4.37 -38.62
N ASP A 753 17.63 -5.46 -38.81
CA ASP A 753 18.07 -6.81 -38.47
C ASP A 753 19.34 -7.19 -39.27
N ARG A 754 19.33 -6.97 -40.59
CA ARG A 754 20.53 -7.21 -41.44
C ARG A 754 21.71 -6.34 -41.01
N GLN A 755 21.49 -5.11 -40.62
CA GLN A 755 22.55 -4.26 -40.08
C GLN A 755 23.16 -4.83 -38.82
N LEU A 756 22.34 -5.30 -37.85
CA LEU A 756 22.85 -5.92 -36.64
C LEU A 756 23.64 -7.18 -36.94
N GLN A 757 23.12 -8.04 -37.83
CA GLN A 757 23.84 -9.25 -38.23
C GLN A 757 25.21 -8.93 -38.86
N GLN A 758 25.29 -7.86 -39.67
CA GLN A 758 26.57 -7.43 -40.25
C GLN A 758 27.51 -6.89 -39.17
N MET A 759 27.01 -6.07 -38.24
CA MET A 759 27.83 -5.57 -37.14
C MET A 759 28.41 -6.71 -36.27
N VAL A 760 27.61 -7.75 -36.01
CA VAL A 760 28.06 -8.93 -35.26
C VAL A 760 29.14 -9.66 -36.04
N LYS A 761 28.97 -9.89 -37.36
CA LYS A 761 29.97 -10.53 -38.24
C LYS A 761 31.29 -9.75 -38.29
N ASP A 762 31.21 -8.45 -38.28
CA ASP A 762 32.37 -7.54 -38.32
C ASP A 762 33.03 -7.34 -36.95
N GLY A 763 32.50 -7.97 -35.89
CA GLY A 763 32.99 -7.82 -34.52
C GLY A 763 32.75 -6.42 -33.92
N VAL A 764 31.83 -5.65 -34.48
CA VAL A 764 31.49 -4.31 -34.01
C VAL A 764 30.46 -4.39 -32.88
N SER A 765 30.62 -3.55 -31.83
CA SER A 765 29.69 -3.52 -30.72
C SER A 765 28.28 -3.06 -31.13
N VAL A 766 27.29 -3.92 -30.95
CA VAL A 766 25.88 -3.65 -31.27
C VAL A 766 25.15 -2.85 -30.20
N LYS A 767 25.78 -2.58 -29.04
CA LYS A 767 25.13 -2.01 -27.84
C LYS A 767 24.55 -0.61 -28.09
N ALA A 768 25.28 0.26 -28.77
CA ALA A 768 24.81 1.64 -29.04
C ALA A 768 23.58 1.62 -29.96
N PHE A 769 23.63 0.89 -31.05
CA PHE A 769 22.54 0.76 -32.00
C PHE A 769 21.29 0.12 -31.38
N LYS A 770 21.46 -0.93 -30.59
CA LYS A 770 20.34 -1.52 -29.84
C LYS A 770 19.69 -0.53 -28.84
N ASN A 771 20.49 0.29 -28.17
CA ASN A 771 19.95 1.28 -27.25
C ASN A 771 19.18 2.38 -27.99
N GLU A 772 19.63 2.80 -29.16
CA GLU A 772 18.92 3.75 -30.00
C GLU A 772 17.53 3.21 -30.42
N LEU A 773 17.47 1.96 -30.90
CA LEU A 773 16.22 1.29 -31.29
C LEU A 773 15.22 1.17 -30.11
N LYS A 774 15.72 0.89 -28.91
CA LYS A 774 14.90 0.76 -27.70
C LYS A 774 14.40 2.09 -27.17
N SER A 775 15.00 3.21 -27.58
CA SER A 775 14.65 4.53 -27.06
C SER A 775 13.27 4.98 -27.55
N SER A 776 12.57 5.78 -26.74
CA SER A 776 11.35 6.46 -27.13
C SER A 776 11.70 7.58 -28.16
N PRO A 777 10.93 7.76 -29.24
CA PRO A 777 9.64 7.12 -29.57
C PRO A 777 9.74 5.85 -30.42
N ILE A 778 10.93 5.32 -30.71
CA ILE A 778 11.12 4.18 -31.61
C ILE A 778 10.51 2.92 -31.03
N ASN A 779 10.81 2.59 -29.76
CA ASN A 779 10.28 1.47 -28.99
C ASN A 779 10.36 0.12 -29.72
N VAL A 780 11.49 -0.14 -30.38
CA VAL A 780 11.80 -1.40 -31.06
C VAL A 780 12.80 -2.20 -30.22
N HIS A 781 12.49 -3.47 -29.94
CA HIS A 781 13.43 -4.33 -29.24
C HIS A 781 14.00 -5.41 -30.16
N PRO A 782 15.30 -5.33 -30.53
CA PRO A 782 15.89 -6.24 -31.51
C PRO A 782 15.84 -7.72 -31.14
N ASN A 783 15.85 -8.04 -29.84
CA ASN A 783 15.85 -9.42 -29.37
C ASN A 783 14.45 -10.07 -29.34
N ILE A 784 13.37 -9.40 -29.81
CA ILE A 784 12.07 -10.03 -30.03
C ILE A 784 12.15 -10.87 -31.31
N CYS A 785 12.55 -12.13 -31.16
CA CYS A 785 12.78 -13.07 -32.27
C CYS A 785 12.74 -14.51 -31.75
N ASP A 786 12.89 -15.48 -32.67
CA ASP A 786 13.11 -16.87 -32.31
C ASP A 786 14.45 -17.04 -31.55
N PHE A 787 14.48 -17.95 -30.60
CA PHE A 787 15.67 -18.23 -29.80
C PHE A 787 16.91 -18.49 -30.63
N GLU A 788 16.78 -19.23 -31.74
CA GLU A 788 17.92 -19.53 -32.62
C GLU A 788 18.46 -18.31 -33.39
N HIS A 789 17.58 -17.32 -33.65
CA HIS A 789 17.98 -16.09 -34.33
C HIS A 789 18.85 -15.17 -33.46
N LEU A 790 18.79 -15.30 -32.13
CA LEU A 790 19.61 -14.51 -31.19
C LEU A 790 21.12 -14.61 -31.50
N ASP A 791 21.63 -15.78 -31.91
CA ASP A 791 23.04 -15.95 -32.19
C ASP A 791 23.56 -15.02 -33.29
N LYS A 792 22.66 -14.60 -34.20
CA LYS A 792 23.00 -13.71 -35.32
C LYS A 792 23.07 -12.24 -34.94
N ILE A 793 22.30 -11.84 -33.90
CA ILE A 793 22.12 -10.42 -33.53
C ILE A 793 22.61 -10.05 -32.11
N ASP A 794 22.72 -11.04 -31.23
CA ASP A 794 23.15 -10.86 -29.83
C ASP A 794 23.85 -12.13 -29.30
N PRO A 795 25.02 -12.47 -29.80
CA PRO A 795 25.77 -13.64 -29.34
C PRO A 795 26.00 -13.54 -27.82
N GLY A 796 25.63 -14.58 -27.09
CA GLY A 796 25.73 -14.64 -25.65
C GLY A 796 24.43 -14.29 -24.89
N ALA A 797 23.37 -13.79 -25.55
CA ALA A 797 22.09 -13.59 -24.90
C ALA A 797 21.50 -14.89 -24.35
N LYS A 798 21.66 -16.00 -25.09
CA LYS A 798 21.23 -17.35 -24.67
C LYS A 798 21.91 -17.80 -23.38
N ASP A 799 23.19 -17.47 -23.22
CA ASP A 799 23.99 -17.85 -22.04
C ASP A 799 23.48 -17.18 -20.79
N TYR A 800 22.99 -15.91 -20.88
CA TYR A 800 22.44 -15.21 -19.72
C TYR A 800 21.18 -15.88 -19.19
N ASP A 801 20.25 -16.27 -20.06
CA ASP A 801 19.03 -16.96 -19.68
C ASP A 801 19.32 -18.33 -19.05
N ALA A 802 20.28 -19.08 -19.61
CA ALA A 802 20.72 -20.37 -19.06
C ALA A 802 21.34 -20.22 -17.67
N MET A 803 22.25 -19.26 -17.50
CA MET A 803 22.91 -19.02 -16.21
C MET A 803 21.95 -18.50 -15.14
N LEU A 804 20.99 -17.66 -15.51
CA LEU A 804 19.94 -17.21 -14.57
C LEU A 804 19.08 -18.38 -14.10
N ASN A 805 18.73 -19.31 -14.99
CA ASN A 805 17.99 -20.52 -14.62
C ASN A 805 18.79 -21.40 -13.66
N ASP A 806 20.10 -21.57 -13.88
CA ASP A 806 20.97 -22.32 -12.98
C ASP A 806 21.09 -21.65 -11.58
N ALA A 807 20.93 -20.34 -11.48
CA ALA A 807 20.96 -19.61 -10.23
C ALA A 807 19.66 -19.75 -9.40
N ILE A 808 18.54 -20.19 -10.00
CA ILE A 808 17.22 -20.26 -9.34
C ILE A 808 17.23 -21.03 -8.02
N PRO A 809 17.77 -22.27 -7.92
CA PRO A 809 17.73 -23.02 -6.66
C PRO A 809 18.43 -22.29 -5.51
N TYR A 810 19.51 -21.58 -5.82
CA TYR A 810 20.29 -20.82 -4.85
C TYR A 810 19.58 -19.55 -4.41
N ILE A 811 18.91 -18.84 -5.34
CA ILE A 811 18.09 -17.66 -5.03
C ILE A 811 16.92 -18.07 -4.11
N LEU A 812 16.27 -19.21 -4.37
CA LEU A 812 15.19 -19.73 -3.52
C LEU A 812 15.69 -20.07 -2.12
N THR A 813 16.85 -20.75 -2.03
CA THR A 813 17.49 -21.02 -0.73
C THR A 813 17.73 -19.72 0.03
N LEU A 814 18.24 -18.66 -0.60
CA LEU A 814 18.52 -17.38 0.03
C LEU A 814 17.28 -16.63 0.51
N VAL A 815 16.12 -16.81 -0.10
CA VAL A 815 14.92 -16.03 0.20
C VAL A 815 13.87 -16.83 0.96
N ASP A 816 13.66 -18.07 0.57
CA ASP A 816 12.57 -18.91 1.05
C ASP A 816 13.03 -19.97 2.08
N GLY A 817 14.35 -20.12 2.33
CA GLY A 817 14.89 -20.98 3.38
C GLY A 817 14.86 -20.37 4.79
N TYR A 818 15.13 -21.18 5.83
CA TYR A 818 15.16 -20.77 7.26
C TYR A 818 16.58 -20.53 7.81
N HIS A 819 17.49 -20.31 7.09
CA HIS A 819 18.93 -19.96 7.22
C HIS A 819 19.70 -20.06 8.54
N THR A 820 20.86 -20.69 8.43
CA THR A 820 22.03 -20.49 9.29
C THR A 820 23.16 -19.80 8.52
N HIS A 821 24.01 -19.03 9.18
CA HIS A 821 25.10 -18.22 8.60
C HIS A 821 26.04 -19.01 7.65
N ALA A 822 26.30 -20.29 7.94
CA ALA A 822 27.18 -21.15 7.13
C ALA A 822 26.63 -21.50 5.74
N HIS A 823 25.31 -21.50 5.55
CA HIS A 823 24.67 -21.77 4.27
C HIS A 823 24.83 -20.63 3.27
N TYR A 824 24.92 -19.39 3.74
CA TYR A 824 25.00 -18.22 2.87
C TYR A 824 26.32 -18.13 2.11
N SER A 825 27.45 -18.37 2.79
CA SER A 825 28.75 -18.35 2.14
C SER A 825 28.82 -19.41 1.03
N TYR A 826 28.32 -20.61 1.29
CA TYR A 826 28.28 -21.69 0.31
C TYR A 826 27.40 -21.35 -0.91
N VAL A 827 26.19 -20.85 -0.67
CA VAL A 827 25.26 -20.47 -1.74
C VAL A 827 25.82 -19.32 -2.56
N GLY A 828 26.38 -18.30 -1.90
CA GLY A 828 27.05 -17.18 -2.57
C GLY A 828 28.22 -17.59 -3.43
N GLU A 829 29.09 -18.47 -2.95
CA GLU A 829 30.21 -19.03 -3.72
C GLU A 829 29.73 -19.82 -4.95
N ARG A 830 28.62 -20.60 -4.81
CA ARG A 830 28.04 -21.34 -5.92
C ARG A 830 27.45 -20.43 -7.00
N ILE A 831 26.70 -19.41 -6.61
CA ILE A 831 26.19 -18.40 -7.55
C ILE A 831 27.37 -17.73 -8.27
N GLN A 832 28.43 -17.37 -7.55
CA GLN A 832 29.61 -16.76 -8.15
C GLN A 832 30.33 -17.70 -9.11
N GLN A 833 30.38 -19.01 -8.84
CA GLN A 833 30.91 -20.01 -9.77
C GLN A 833 30.07 -20.10 -11.04
N ILE A 834 28.74 -20.19 -10.93
CA ILE A 834 27.81 -20.23 -12.07
C ILE A 834 27.99 -18.99 -12.95
N VAL A 835 27.98 -17.81 -12.34
CA VAL A 835 28.11 -16.54 -13.04
C VAL A 835 29.47 -16.36 -13.74
N ASN A 836 30.53 -16.96 -13.22
CA ASN A 836 31.88 -16.87 -13.80
C ASN A 836 32.21 -18.00 -14.78
N THR A 837 31.38 -19.02 -14.90
CA THR A 837 31.61 -20.16 -15.80
C THR A 837 30.77 -19.98 -17.06
N PRO A 838 31.36 -19.68 -18.23
CA PRO A 838 30.58 -19.59 -19.46
C PRO A 838 29.96 -20.97 -19.79
N HIS A 839 28.64 -20.95 -20.05
CA HIS A 839 28.02 -22.11 -20.68
C HIS A 839 28.56 -22.25 -22.10
N ARG A 840 29.33 -23.28 -22.33
CA ARG A 840 29.78 -23.67 -23.67
C ARG A 840 28.80 -24.64 -24.32
#